data_68e6e37f25e931860e0b2a33fdc3dfbc
#
_entry.id   68e6e37f25e931860e0b2a33fdc3dfbc
#
_cell.length_a   1.000
_cell.length_b   1.000
_cell.length_c   1.000
_cell.angle_alpha   90.00
_cell.angle_beta   90.00
_cell.angle_gamma   90.00
#
_symmetry.space_group_name_H-M   'P 1'
#
loop_
_entity.id
_entity.type
_entity.pdbx_description
1 polymer ?
#
loop_
_entity_poly.entity_id
_entity_poly.type
_entity_poly.pdbx_seq_one_letter_code
_entity_poly.pdbx_strand_id
1 'polypeptide(L)'
;MKKILKSRFITTAHVLFGRGLDELTEAEIYKTIATTAKQSISDNWIKTNRQYTQKCVKQIYYFSIEFLLGRLLRSNLINLGIEEAMKEVLQEFNLKLSDAYKEESDAGLGNGGLGRLAACFIDSLAAHRYPGHGCTIRYQYGLFEQKIVDGNQVELPDNWLRDGFVWEYRKPDKSVDVKFYGNAYMREVDGKLELVHEDPMIVMAVPYDVPIVGYHDATVNTLRMWNAEVNRDFSDYVTLTQEQIHQRNQYRDFVESITRYLYPDDSTFEGRRMRLIQEYFFVSAGVQSIVRHYKKTGMSIYDFGKKIGIHINDTHPALCVAELMRVLVDDEELTWEDAWAITRDTIAYTNHTIMPEALETWNIDMFRPLLPRIYMIIDEINRRHLEEVRRRYPGDEEKVRALSIIQDGVVHMARLSIVGGHSVNGVAKIHTDILKSTTLHDFYEYTPRKFNNKTNGITHRRWLMGANPELTALIDEALGSRAWHRHPEQMDGLHPFVEDAHFRKRLMEIKHLRREGLARYIEAHNGVRLNPDSMFDIQVKRIHSYKRQLMNILHIMYRYRRAKQDKNYLTLPVTYFFGGKAAPGYYIAKETIRLINAVADRINKDRSLNDMMKVIFIENFGVSIGELVYPAADVSEQISTASKEASGTGNMKFMMNGAITLGTLDGANVEIREAVGDEHCVIFGLRAEEVMDYYANGTYSAWDEYNTNEKVRNVMGQLIDGTYGDFRSLYDYLLHANDEFFILKDFNAYDEARVEVMKRFLDKESWARTAAMNVAYSGRFSSDRTIDEYARDIWDIKPLIIS
;
A
#
# COMPACT_ATOMS: atom_id res chain seq x y z
N MET A 1 -30.97 -8.23 -18.49
CA MET A 1 -29.79 -7.43 -18.13
C MET A 1 -29.19 -6.73 -19.34
N LYS A 2 -28.75 -7.39 -20.39
CA LYS A 2 -28.14 -6.81 -21.62
C LYS A 2 -28.96 -5.67 -22.27
N LYS A 3 -30.28 -5.83 -22.48
CA LYS A 3 -31.14 -4.78 -23.06
C LYS A 3 -31.14 -3.48 -22.23
N ILE A 4 -31.18 -3.61 -20.90
CA ILE A 4 -31.15 -2.47 -19.98
C ILE A 4 -29.78 -1.77 -20.05
N LEU A 5 -28.69 -2.51 -20.01
CA LEU A 5 -27.34 -1.98 -20.14
C LEU A 5 -27.14 -1.26 -21.47
N LYS A 6 -27.60 -1.85 -22.58
CA LYS A 6 -27.53 -1.22 -23.91
C LYS A 6 -28.28 0.11 -23.93
N SER A 7 -29.52 0.13 -23.43
CA SER A 7 -30.31 1.37 -23.39
C SER A 7 -29.65 2.44 -22.53
N ARG A 8 -29.16 2.06 -21.33
CA ARG A 8 -28.43 2.99 -20.45
C ARG A 8 -27.15 3.50 -21.09
N PHE A 9 -26.37 2.64 -21.73
CA PHE A 9 -25.13 3.02 -22.41
C PHE A 9 -25.37 4.08 -23.51
N ILE A 10 -26.35 3.85 -24.40
CA ILE A 10 -26.71 4.80 -25.43
C ILE A 10 -27.19 6.13 -24.85
N THR A 11 -28.11 6.07 -23.87
CA THR A 11 -28.64 7.29 -23.23
C THR A 11 -27.53 8.06 -22.52
N THR A 12 -26.62 7.37 -21.84
CA THR A 12 -25.50 8.00 -21.15
C THR A 12 -24.56 8.72 -22.12
N ALA A 13 -24.24 8.11 -23.26
CA ALA A 13 -23.45 8.75 -24.32
C ALA A 13 -24.08 10.05 -24.80
N HIS A 14 -25.38 10.02 -25.14
CA HIS A 14 -26.13 11.20 -25.59
C HIS A 14 -26.16 12.30 -24.52
N VAL A 15 -26.36 11.94 -23.24
CA VAL A 15 -26.45 12.93 -22.14
C VAL A 15 -25.09 13.56 -21.83
N LEU A 16 -24.00 12.77 -21.86
CA LEU A 16 -22.68 13.28 -21.53
C LEU A 16 -22.08 14.14 -22.65
N PHE A 17 -22.28 13.72 -23.90
CA PHE A 17 -21.50 14.27 -25.02
C PHE A 17 -22.38 14.92 -26.14
N GLY A 18 -23.69 14.70 -26.16
CA GLY A 18 -24.57 15.23 -27.17
C GLY A 18 -24.25 14.73 -28.58
N ARG A 19 -23.63 13.55 -28.71
CA ARG A 19 -23.16 12.95 -29.98
C ARG A 19 -23.55 11.48 -30.07
N GLY A 20 -23.56 10.95 -31.34
CA GLY A 20 -23.72 9.52 -31.59
C GLY A 20 -22.51 8.69 -31.12
N LEU A 21 -22.71 7.37 -30.94
CA LEU A 21 -21.65 6.49 -30.47
C LEU A 21 -20.48 6.36 -31.47
N ASP A 22 -20.74 6.52 -32.74
CA ASP A 22 -19.77 6.51 -33.85
C ASP A 22 -18.88 7.75 -33.90
N GLU A 23 -19.23 8.79 -33.17
CA GLU A 23 -18.50 10.06 -33.10
C GLU A 23 -17.65 10.18 -31.82
N LEU A 24 -17.75 9.19 -30.89
CA LEU A 24 -17.06 9.24 -29.60
C LEU A 24 -15.61 8.78 -29.71
N THR A 25 -14.72 9.46 -28.99
CA THR A 25 -13.35 9.04 -28.76
C THR A 25 -13.29 7.86 -27.77
N GLU A 26 -12.17 7.13 -27.72
CA GLU A 26 -11.98 6.03 -26.77
C GLU A 26 -12.14 6.49 -25.31
N ALA A 27 -11.63 7.66 -24.97
CA ALA A 27 -11.78 8.26 -23.64
C ALA A 27 -13.26 8.59 -23.32
N GLU A 28 -14.05 9.06 -24.29
CA GLU A 28 -15.49 9.32 -24.12
C GLU A 28 -16.28 8.01 -24.00
N ILE A 29 -15.89 6.96 -24.72
CA ILE A 29 -16.45 5.62 -24.57
C ILE A 29 -16.17 5.08 -23.17
N TYR A 30 -14.93 5.19 -22.67
CA TYR A 30 -14.59 4.85 -21.29
C TYR A 30 -15.51 5.56 -20.29
N LYS A 31 -15.64 6.89 -20.37
CA LYS A 31 -16.50 7.68 -19.49
C LYS A 31 -17.97 7.26 -19.57
N THR A 32 -18.46 6.90 -20.76
CA THR A 32 -19.81 6.40 -20.96
C THR A 32 -20.03 5.07 -20.24
N ILE A 33 -19.10 4.10 -20.41
CA ILE A 33 -19.18 2.79 -19.75
C ILE A 33 -19.11 2.96 -18.23
N ALA A 34 -18.15 3.73 -17.72
CA ALA A 34 -17.95 3.97 -16.30
C ALA A 34 -19.18 4.64 -15.67
N THR A 35 -19.77 5.64 -16.34
CA THR A 35 -21.00 6.31 -15.87
C THR A 35 -22.20 5.37 -15.90
N THR A 36 -22.30 4.50 -16.90
CA THR A 36 -23.35 3.48 -16.98
C THR A 36 -23.25 2.47 -15.83
N ALA A 37 -22.02 2.03 -15.49
CA ALA A 37 -21.78 1.18 -14.33
C ALA A 37 -22.13 1.91 -13.01
N LYS A 38 -21.73 3.18 -12.92
CA LYS A 38 -21.98 4.04 -11.75
C LYS A 38 -23.48 4.22 -11.44
N GLN A 39 -24.35 4.26 -12.46
CA GLN A 39 -25.80 4.26 -12.27
C GLN A 39 -26.31 3.00 -11.54
N SER A 40 -25.76 1.83 -11.93
CA SER A 40 -26.12 0.58 -11.28
C SER A 40 -25.59 0.48 -9.84
N ILE A 41 -24.46 1.09 -9.55
CA ILE A 41 -23.86 1.17 -8.21
C ILE A 41 -24.70 2.07 -7.30
N SER A 42 -25.17 3.20 -7.79
CA SER A 42 -25.81 4.24 -6.98
C SER A 42 -27.05 3.76 -6.22
N ASP A 43 -27.91 2.94 -6.85
CA ASP A 43 -29.10 2.39 -6.22
C ASP A 43 -28.74 1.50 -5.00
N ASN A 44 -27.74 0.65 -5.17
CA ASN A 44 -27.23 -0.22 -4.12
C ASN A 44 -26.54 0.57 -3.00
N TRP A 45 -25.80 1.62 -3.36
CA TRP A 45 -25.13 2.48 -2.39
C TRP A 45 -26.10 3.21 -1.46
N ILE A 46 -27.19 3.73 -2.04
CA ILE A 46 -28.27 4.36 -1.27
C ILE A 46 -28.90 3.35 -0.32
N LYS A 47 -29.22 2.14 -0.80
CA LYS A 47 -29.80 1.07 0.04
C LYS A 47 -28.86 0.67 1.17
N THR A 48 -27.58 0.47 0.88
CA THR A 48 -26.56 0.10 1.88
C THR A 48 -26.49 1.12 3.00
N ASN A 49 -26.33 2.41 2.66
CA ASN A 49 -26.22 3.47 3.67
C ASN A 49 -27.49 3.60 4.52
N ARG A 50 -28.68 3.47 3.90
CA ARG A 50 -29.96 3.49 4.63
C ARG A 50 -30.06 2.33 5.62
N GLN A 51 -29.72 1.11 5.18
CA GLN A 51 -29.82 -0.06 6.04
C GLN A 51 -28.80 -0.04 7.18
N TYR A 52 -27.58 0.45 6.96
CA TYR A 52 -26.60 0.63 8.03
C TYR A 52 -27.12 1.56 9.13
N THR A 53 -27.74 2.68 8.74
CA THR A 53 -28.32 3.63 9.69
C THR A 53 -29.56 3.07 10.38
N GLN A 54 -30.52 2.49 9.63
CA GLN A 54 -31.77 1.98 10.17
C GLN A 54 -31.61 0.82 11.15
N LYS A 55 -30.64 -0.08 10.84
CA LYS A 55 -30.34 -1.24 11.68
C LYS A 55 -29.32 -0.93 12.77
N CYS A 56 -28.80 0.29 12.83
CA CYS A 56 -27.78 0.74 13.78
C CYS A 56 -26.61 -0.26 13.92
N VAL A 57 -26.16 -0.78 12.79
CA VAL A 57 -25.05 -1.75 12.77
C VAL A 57 -23.74 -1.07 13.15
N LYS A 58 -22.81 -1.83 13.76
CA LYS A 58 -21.45 -1.33 14.00
C LYS A 58 -20.74 -1.12 12.67
N GLN A 59 -20.12 0.06 12.49
CA GLN A 59 -19.40 0.45 11.27
C GLN A 59 -17.94 0.70 11.58
N ILE A 60 -17.06 0.28 10.66
CA ILE A 60 -15.61 0.47 10.75
C ILE A 60 -15.17 1.54 9.77
N TYR A 61 -14.29 2.40 10.25
CA TYR A 61 -13.62 3.42 9.45
C TYR A 61 -12.12 3.17 9.45
N TYR A 62 -11.61 2.76 8.29
CA TYR A 62 -10.20 2.44 8.07
C TYR A 62 -9.47 3.69 7.58
N PHE A 63 -8.67 4.28 8.47
CA PHE A 63 -7.89 5.49 8.20
C PHE A 63 -6.52 5.11 7.64
N SER A 64 -6.20 5.59 6.46
CA SER A 64 -4.89 5.43 5.84
C SER A 64 -4.51 6.69 5.08
N ILE A 65 -3.22 7.05 5.16
CA ILE A 65 -2.70 8.20 4.41
C ILE A 65 -2.73 7.96 2.90
N GLU A 66 -2.82 6.71 2.48
CA GLU A 66 -2.87 6.31 1.09
C GLU A 66 -3.83 5.14 0.83
N PHE A 67 -4.47 5.16 -0.34
CA PHE A 67 -5.28 4.07 -0.90
C PHE A 67 -4.92 3.88 -2.37
N LEU A 68 -4.08 2.92 -2.67
CA LEU A 68 -3.62 2.64 -4.03
C LEU A 68 -4.66 1.81 -4.79
N LEU A 69 -5.73 2.48 -5.25
CA LEU A 69 -6.90 1.84 -5.85
C LEU A 69 -6.59 1.15 -7.19
N GLY A 70 -5.74 1.77 -8.01
CA GLY A 70 -5.59 1.39 -9.41
C GLY A 70 -6.82 1.76 -10.24
N ARG A 71 -6.95 1.18 -11.41
CA ARG A 71 -8.13 1.31 -12.27
C ARG A 71 -9.34 0.63 -11.65
N LEU A 72 -10.51 1.25 -11.72
CA LEU A 72 -11.74 0.74 -11.09
C LEU A 72 -12.74 0.16 -12.08
N LEU A 73 -12.70 0.53 -13.36
CA LEU A 73 -13.70 0.10 -14.34
C LEU A 73 -13.84 -1.43 -14.37
N ARG A 74 -12.75 -2.13 -14.60
CA ARG A 74 -12.79 -3.60 -14.68
C ARG A 74 -13.22 -4.25 -13.37
N SER A 75 -12.65 -3.78 -12.25
CA SER A 75 -13.01 -4.30 -10.92
C SER A 75 -14.49 -4.11 -10.64
N ASN A 76 -15.05 -2.95 -10.96
CA ASN A 76 -16.46 -2.66 -10.75
C ASN A 76 -17.35 -3.51 -11.66
N LEU A 77 -16.98 -3.74 -12.93
CA LEU A 77 -17.75 -4.59 -13.84
C LEU A 77 -17.73 -6.06 -13.38
N ILE A 78 -16.59 -6.56 -12.90
CA ILE A 78 -16.46 -7.91 -12.31
C ILE A 78 -17.32 -8.01 -11.04
N ASN A 79 -17.20 -7.06 -10.12
CA ASN A 79 -17.92 -7.10 -8.85
C ASN A 79 -19.44 -6.97 -9.04
N LEU A 80 -19.89 -6.18 -10.01
CA LEU A 80 -21.30 -6.08 -10.41
C LEU A 80 -21.81 -7.32 -11.17
N GLY A 81 -20.92 -8.18 -11.68
CA GLY A 81 -21.28 -9.34 -12.52
C GLY A 81 -21.80 -8.95 -13.89
N ILE A 82 -21.37 -7.82 -14.45
CA ILE A 82 -21.87 -7.28 -15.73
C ILE A 82 -20.77 -7.15 -16.80
N GLU A 83 -19.54 -7.63 -16.56
CA GLU A 83 -18.42 -7.50 -17.51
C GLU A 83 -18.76 -8.14 -18.87
N GLU A 84 -19.23 -9.40 -18.90
CA GLU A 84 -19.60 -10.10 -20.14
C GLU A 84 -20.78 -9.45 -20.84
N ALA A 85 -21.81 -9.04 -20.11
CA ALA A 85 -22.95 -8.36 -20.69
C ALA A 85 -22.57 -7.01 -21.32
N MET A 86 -21.63 -6.26 -20.71
CA MET A 86 -21.10 -5.00 -21.26
C MET A 86 -20.26 -5.27 -22.52
N LYS A 87 -19.43 -6.31 -22.49
CA LYS A 87 -18.65 -6.73 -23.66
C LYS A 87 -19.54 -7.05 -24.87
N GLU A 88 -20.62 -7.83 -24.64
CA GLU A 88 -21.60 -8.13 -25.70
C GLU A 88 -22.31 -6.88 -26.21
N VAL A 89 -22.64 -5.90 -25.34
CA VAL A 89 -23.24 -4.63 -25.76
C VAL A 89 -22.29 -3.87 -26.67
N LEU A 90 -21.01 -3.75 -26.27
CA LEU A 90 -20.01 -3.01 -27.04
C LEU A 90 -19.72 -3.66 -28.41
N GLN A 91 -19.74 -5.00 -28.48
CA GLN A 91 -19.57 -5.74 -29.74
C GLN A 91 -20.64 -5.40 -30.79
N GLU A 92 -21.87 -5.10 -30.36
CA GLU A 92 -22.94 -4.65 -31.28
C GLU A 92 -22.63 -3.32 -31.98
N PHE A 93 -21.70 -2.54 -31.43
CA PHE A 93 -21.23 -1.24 -31.96
C PHE A 93 -19.80 -1.32 -32.51
N ASN A 94 -19.24 -2.51 -32.69
CA ASN A 94 -17.83 -2.75 -33.06
C ASN A 94 -16.80 -2.12 -32.10
N LEU A 95 -17.17 -1.95 -30.83
CA LEU A 95 -16.30 -1.43 -29.76
C LEU A 95 -15.72 -2.57 -28.92
N LYS A 96 -14.53 -2.34 -28.34
CA LYS A 96 -13.86 -3.33 -27.48
C LYS A 96 -13.73 -2.80 -26.06
N LEU A 97 -14.18 -3.58 -25.09
CA LEU A 97 -14.04 -3.25 -23.66
C LEU A 97 -12.58 -3.12 -23.23
N SER A 98 -11.67 -3.91 -23.85
CA SER A 98 -10.23 -3.83 -23.60
C SER A 98 -9.62 -2.47 -23.90
N ASP A 99 -10.13 -1.74 -24.86
CA ASP A 99 -9.62 -0.42 -25.24
C ASP A 99 -10.09 0.62 -24.21
N ALA A 100 -11.34 0.53 -23.75
CA ALA A 100 -11.84 1.37 -22.67
C ALA A 100 -11.05 1.18 -21.36
N TYR A 101 -10.58 -0.03 -21.05
CA TYR A 101 -9.74 -0.26 -19.85
C TYR A 101 -8.41 0.48 -19.90
N LYS A 102 -7.85 0.74 -21.09
CA LYS A 102 -6.57 1.46 -21.24
C LYS A 102 -6.70 2.96 -21.00
N GLU A 103 -7.89 3.51 -21.24
CA GLU A 103 -8.17 4.94 -21.10
C GLU A 103 -8.28 5.38 -19.62
N GLU A 104 -8.51 4.46 -18.70
CA GLU A 104 -8.55 4.78 -17.27
C GLU A 104 -7.14 4.93 -16.70
N SER A 105 -6.85 6.07 -16.08
CA SER A 105 -5.62 6.29 -15.32
C SER A 105 -5.69 5.63 -13.94
N ASP A 106 -4.57 5.15 -13.43
CA ASP A 106 -4.47 4.78 -12.02
C ASP A 106 -4.69 6.01 -11.14
N ALA A 107 -5.53 5.91 -10.11
CA ALA A 107 -5.76 7.01 -9.20
C ALA A 107 -4.50 7.33 -8.38
N GLY A 108 -4.10 8.60 -8.34
CA GLY A 108 -2.90 9.10 -7.64
C GLY A 108 -3.09 9.21 -6.13
N LEU A 109 -3.60 8.14 -5.49
CA LEU A 109 -3.98 8.12 -4.08
C LEU A 109 -3.07 7.23 -3.22
N GLY A 110 -1.98 6.74 -3.77
CA GLY A 110 -1.07 5.86 -3.04
C GLY A 110 0.26 5.65 -3.78
N ASN A 111 1.18 4.95 -3.12
CA ASN A 111 2.52 4.69 -3.64
C ASN A 111 2.86 3.20 -3.70
N GLY A 112 2.65 2.46 -2.61
CA GLY A 112 3.19 1.11 -2.50
C GLY A 112 2.33 0.15 -1.69
N GLY A 113 3.00 -0.72 -0.91
CA GLY A 113 2.38 -1.82 -0.17
C GLY A 113 1.30 -1.38 0.81
N LEU A 114 1.55 -0.30 1.57
CA LEU A 114 0.60 0.24 2.55
C LEU A 114 -0.72 0.65 1.89
N GLY A 115 -0.65 1.47 0.84
CA GLY A 115 -1.82 1.95 0.13
C GLY A 115 -2.55 0.86 -0.63
N ARG A 116 -1.81 -0.11 -1.22
CA ARG A 116 -2.46 -1.23 -1.89
C ARG A 116 -3.14 -2.18 -0.90
N LEU A 117 -2.56 -2.39 0.28
CA LEU A 117 -3.21 -3.15 1.35
C LEU A 117 -4.53 -2.51 1.75
N ALA A 118 -4.55 -1.21 2.01
CA ALA A 118 -5.77 -0.47 2.33
C ALA A 118 -6.85 -0.65 1.24
N ALA A 119 -6.46 -0.57 -0.04
CA ALA A 119 -7.36 -0.80 -1.17
C ALA A 119 -7.89 -2.25 -1.23
N CYS A 120 -7.06 -3.26 -0.96
CA CYS A 120 -7.50 -4.65 -0.85
C CYS A 120 -8.47 -4.85 0.32
N PHE A 121 -8.23 -4.20 1.45
CA PHE A 121 -9.07 -4.34 2.63
C PHE A 121 -10.48 -3.78 2.44
N ILE A 122 -10.60 -2.60 1.82
CA ILE A 122 -11.94 -2.05 1.55
C ILE A 122 -12.69 -2.86 0.48
N ASP A 123 -12.00 -3.46 -0.50
CA ASP A 123 -12.60 -4.40 -1.44
C ASP A 123 -13.14 -5.64 -0.71
N SER A 124 -12.33 -6.25 0.17
CA SER A 124 -12.74 -7.43 0.95
C SER A 124 -13.86 -7.11 1.95
N LEU A 125 -13.83 -5.95 2.61
CA LEU A 125 -14.93 -5.50 3.47
C LEU A 125 -16.27 -5.48 2.71
N ALA A 126 -16.29 -4.89 1.51
CA ALA A 126 -17.49 -4.84 0.69
C ALA A 126 -17.90 -6.23 0.17
N ALA A 127 -16.93 -7.05 -0.28
CA ALA A 127 -17.20 -8.39 -0.80
C ALA A 127 -17.76 -9.34 0.26
N HIS A 128 -17.35 -9.19 1.53
CA HIS A 128 -17.83 -9.97 2.68
C HIS A 128 -19.01 -9.31 3.41
N ARG A 129 -19.58 -8.25 2.83
CA ARG A 129 -20.78 -7.56 3.37
C ARG A 129 -20.56 -6.91 4.74
N TYR A 130 -19.32 -6.61 5.09
CA TYR A 130 -19.02 -5.90 6.32
C TYR A 130 -19.27 -4.40 6.18
N PRO A 131 -19.89 -3.75 7.18
CA PRO A 131 -20.04 -2.31 7.21
C PRO A 131 -18.68 -1.63 7.47
N GLY A 132 -17.95 -1.31 6.43
CA GLY A 132 -16.59 -0.77 6.55
C GLY A 132 -16.27 0.26 5.46
N HIS A 133 -15.68 1.38 5.88
CA HIS A 133 -15.42 2.55 5.07
C HIS A 133 -13.94 2.91 5.10
N GLY A 134 -13.43 3.55 4.05
CA GLY A 134 -12.09 4.12 4.03
C GLY A 134 -12.11 5.64 4.25
N CYS A 135 -11.03 6.17 4.83
CA CYS A 135 -10.82 7.60 5.03
C CYS A 135 -9.38 7.96 4.66
N THR A 136 -9.21 8.94 3.77
CA THR A 136 -7.92 9.40 3.26
C THR A 136 -7.96 10.82 2.73
N ILE A 137 -6.86 11.27 2.12
CA ILE A 137 -6.72 12.56 1.43
C ILE A 137 -6.94 12.39 -0.07
N ARG A 138 -7.59 13.37 -0.71
CA ARG A 138 -7.70 13.48 -2.17
C ARG A 138 -6.51 14.24 -2.72
N TYR A 139 -5.42 13.55 -3.04
CA TYR A 139 -4.24 14.19 -3.59
C TYR A 139 -4.45 14.66 -5.03
N GLN A 140 -4.01 15.89 -5.33
CA GLN A 140 -4.11 16.44 -6.67
C GLN A 140 -3.17 15.76 -7.66
N TYR A 141 -1.95 15.44 -7.23
CA TYR A 141 -0.88 14.90 -8.08
C TYR A 141 -0.32 13.55 -7.59
N GLY A 142 -0.89 12.96 -6.54
CA GLY A 142 -0.37 11.73 -5.95
C GLY A 142 1.07 11.86 -5.46
N LEU A 143 1.88 10.82 -5.67
CA LEU A 143 3.31 10.86 -5.35
C LEU A 143 4.10 11.61 -6.43
N PHE A 144 4.27 11.01 -7.58
CA PHE A 144 4.84 11.56 -8.81
C PHE A 144 4.75 10.55 -9.95
N GLU A 145 4.81 11.01 -11.19
CA GLU A 145 5.08 10.18 -12.35
C GLU A 145 6.59 9.99 -12.48
N GLN A 146 7.06 8.74 -12.56
CA GLN A 146 8.47 8.43 -12.74
C GLN A 146 8.80 8.39 -14.23
N LYS A 147 9.82 9.16 -14.63
CA LYS A 147 10.49 9.05 -15.93
C LYS A 147 11.94 8.63 -15.74
N ILE A 148 12.46 7.88 -16.71
CA ILE A 148 13.87 7.55 -16.77
C ILE A 148 14.51 8.36 -17.92
N VAL A 149 15.38 9.30 -17.55
CA VAL A 149 16.09 10.16 -18.49
C VAL A 149 17.59 9.94 -18.27
N ASP A 150 18.31 9.54 -19.32
CA ASP A 150 19.74 9.19 -19.25
C ASP A 150 20.08 8.22 -18.11
N GLY A 151 19.19 7.23 -17.89
CA GLY A 151 19.33 6.24 -16.83
C GLY A 151 18.90 6.70 -15.43
N ASN A 152 18.58 7.97 -15.23
CA ASN A 152 18.22 8.54 -13.94
C ASN A 152 16.71 8.68 -13.77
N GLN A 153 16.23 8.48 -12.53
CA GLN A 153 14.87 8.81 -12.18
C GLN A 153 14.66 10.33 -12.19
N VAL A 154 13.63 10.75 -12.92
CA VAL A 154 13.07 12.10 -12.91
C VAL A 154 11.64 12.04 -12.43
N GLU A 155 11.28 12.94 -11.52
CA GLU A 155 9.95 13.03 -10.93
C GLU A 155 9.13 14.13 -11.60
N LEU A 156 7.97 13.77 -12.15
CA LEU A 156 7.02 14.70 -12.76
C LEU A 156 5.71 14.68 -11.97
N PRO A 157 4.93 15.77 -11.97
CA PRO A 157 3.58 15.75 -11.39
C PRO A 157 2.70 14.69 -12.05
N ASP A 158 2.14 13.77 -11.26
CA ASP A 158 1.16 12.78 -11.72
C ASP A 158 -0.22 13.44 -11.84
N ASN A 159 -0.54 13.95 -13.02
CA ASN A 159 -1.79 14.70 -13.27
C ASN A 159 -2.96 13.76 -13.56
N TRP A 160 -3.24 12.82 -12.68
CA TRP A 160 -4.29 11.81 -12.82
C TRP A 160 -5.72 12.39 -12.84
N LEU A 161 -5.90 13.61 -12.33
CA LEU A 161 -7.19 14.32 -12.31
C LEU A 161 -7.44 15.21 -13.55
N ARG A 162 -6.51 15.24 -14.52
CA ARG A 162 -6.62 16.12 -15.71
C ARG A 162 -7.99 16.04 -16.40
N ASP A 163 -8.48 14.80 -16.61
CA ASP A 163 -9.75 14.53 -17.31
C ASP A 163 -10.91 14.21 -16.34
N GLY A 164 -10.69 14.47 -15.05
CA GLY A 164 -11.61 14.17 -13.96
C GLY A 164 -11.54 12.70 -13.53
N PHE A 165 -12.11 12.40 -12.38
CA PHE A 165 -12.22 11.05 -11.82
C PHE A 165 -13.69 10.66 -11.76
N VAL A 166 -14.14 9.87 -12.73
CA VAL A 166 -15.57 9.55 -12.94
C VAL A 166 -16.23 8.90 -11.70
N TRP A 167 -15.45 8.21 -10.85
CA TRP A 167 -15.97 7.46 -9.72
C TRP A 167 -16.29 8.28 -8.48
N GLU A 168 -15.78 9.51 -8.37
CA GLU A 168 -16.00 10.34 -7.17
C GLU A 168 -17.29 11.17 -7.21
N TYR A 169 -17.75 11.52 -6.01
CA TYR A 169 -18.87 12.43 -5.78
C TYR A 169 -18.47 13.49 -4.76
N ARG A 170 -18.35 14.75 -5.18
CA ARG A 170 -18.11 15.88 -4.28
C ARG A 170 -19.34 16.18 -3.44
N LYS A 171 -19.20 16.31 -2.12
CA LYS A 171 -20.31 16.55 -1.18
C LYS A 171 -20.03 17.78 -0.30
N PRO A 172 -20.19 19.01 -0.83
CA PRO A 172 -19.84 20.23 -0.09
C PRO A 172 -20.77 20.49 1.10
N ASP A 173 -21.98 19.94 1.11
CA ASP A 173 -22.92 19.96 2.24
C ASP A 173 -22.42 19.17 3.47
N LYS A 174 -21.37 18.38 3.31
CA LYS A 174 -20.75 17.55 4.35
C LYS A 174 -19.36 18.02 4.75
N SER A 175 -18.98 19.22 4.33
CA SER A 175 -17.70 19.82 4.73
C SER A 175 -17.62 20.01 6.25
N VAL A 176 -16.38 20.05 6.75
CA VAL A 176 -16.05 20.36 8.14
C VAL A 176 -14.85 21.30 8.18
N ASP A 177 -14.72 22.05 9.26
CA ASP A 177 -13.61 22.95 9.49
C ASP A 177 -12.53 22.27 10.30
N VAL A 178 -11.28 22.38 9.85
CA VAL A 178 -10.09 21.91 10.55
C VAL A 178 -9.27 23.11 10.98
N LYS A 179 -8.89 23.14 12.25
CA LYS A 179 -8.19 24.27 12.86
C LYS A 179 -6.71 23.98 13.05
N PHE A 180 -5.87 24.90 12.59
CA PHE A 180 -4.42 24.90 12.77
C PHE A 180 -3.97 26.19 13.45
N TYR A 181 -2.84 26.16 14.15
CA TYR A 181 -2.25 27.32 14.80
C TYR A 181 -3.17 27.98 15.84
N GLY A 182 -2.94 29.28 16.10
CA GLY A 182 -3.65 30.03 17.11
C GLY A 182 -3.11 29.77 18.51
N ASN A 183 -3.81 30.30 19.52
CA ASN A 183 -3.48 30.09 20.91
C ASN A 183 -4.62 29.38 21.64
N ALA A 184 -4.35 28.21 22.21
CA ALA A 184 -5.33 27.42 22.94
C ALA A 184 -4.98 27.37 24.43
N TYR A 185 -5.95 27.68 25.29
CA TYR A 185 -5.80 27.61 26.75
C TYR A 185 -7.14 27.35 27.44
N MET A 186 -7.07 26.85 28.67
CA MET A 186 -8.25 26.68 29.53
C MET A 186 -8.51 27.94 30.35
N ARG A 187 -9.77 28.41 30.34
CA ARG A 187 -10.22 29.55 31.13
C ARG A 187 -11.31 29.10 32.10
N GLU A 188 -11.26 29.54 33.34
CA GLU A 188 -12.32 29.28 34.28
C GLU A 188 -13.44 30.28 34.09
N VAL A 189 -14.66 29.79 33.86
CA VAL A 189 -15.90 30.59 33.76
C VAL A 189 -16.94 29.92 34.63
N ASP A 190 -17.43 30.67 35.63
CA ASP A 190 -18.46 30.18 36.57
C ASP A 190 -18.12 28.84 37.25
N GLY A 191 -16.83 28.65 37.57
CA GLY A 191 -16.30 27.44 38.23
C GLY A 191 -16.14 26.23 37.29
N LYS A 192 -16.30 26.42 35.97
CA LYS A 192 -16.02 25.41 34.94
C LYS A 192 -14.84 25.85 34.08
N LEU A 193 -14.03 24.87 33.67
CA LEU A 193 -12.96 25.07 32.71
C LEU A 193 -13.54 25.01 31.29
N GLU A 194 -13.39 26.12 30.57
CA GLU A 194 -13.75 26.20 29.15
C GLU A 194 -12.51 26.36 28.30
N LEU A 195 -12.49 25.66 27.13
CA LEU A 195 -11.46 25.85 26.14
C LEU A 195 -11.63 27.18 25.41
N VAL A 196 -10.57 27.97 25.35
CA VAL A 196 -10.46 29.11 24.47
C VAL A 196 -9.43 28.80 23.38
N HIS A 197 -9.80 28.96 22.12
CA HIS A 197 -8.89 28.84 20.99
C HIS A 197 -8.98 30.12 20.15
N GLU A 198 -8.00 30.99 20.34
CA GLU A 198 -7.94 32.33 19.71
C GLU A 198 -7.18 32.23 18.37
N ASP A 199 -7.69 32.91 17.36
CA ASP A 199 -7.09 33.10 16.03
C ASP A 199 -6.57 31.85 15.34
N PRO A 200 -7.33 30.69 15.32
CA PRO A 200 -6.93 29.55 14.56
C PRO A 200 -7.01 29.81 13.06
N MET A 201 -6.08 29.26 12.29
CA MET A 201 -6.23 29.18 10.85
C MET A 201 -7.20 28.03 10.51
N ILE A 202 -8.32 28.36 9.87
CA ILE A 202 -9.38 27.41 9.53
C ILE A 202 -9.20 26.95 8.08
N VAL A 203 -9.22 25.65 7.85
CA VAL A 203 -9.21 25.02 6.53
C VAL A 203 -10.50 24.23 6.36
N MET A 204 -11.24 24.49 5.30
CA MET A 204 -12.45 23.74 4.98
C MET A 204 -12.07 22.40 4.33
N ALA A 205 -12.41 21.31 4.98
CA ALA A 205 -12.27 19.96 4.44
C ALA A 205 -13.55 19.52 3.73
N VAL A 206 -13.49 19.30 2.43
CA VAL A 206 -14.63 18.91 1.58
C VAL A 206 -14.49 17.44 1.18
N PRO A 207 -15.49 16.58 1.50
CA PRO A 207 -15.41 15.18 1.16
C PRO A 207 -15.78 14.88 -0.29
N TYR A 208 -15.02 13.98 -0.87
CA TYR A 208 -15.26 13.31 -2.16
C TYR A 208 -15.42 11.82 -1.89
N ASP A 209 -16.58 11.27 -2.17
CA ASP A 209 -16.90 9.88 -1.86
C ASP A 209 -16.79 9.00 -3.11
N VAL A 210 -16.10 7.88 -2.98
CA VAL A 210 -15.96 6.83 -4.01
C VAL A 210 -16.71 5.58 -3.54
N PRO A 211 -17.64 5.02 -4.34
CA PRO A 211 -18.32 3.78 -3.99
C PRO A 211 -17.38 2.58 -4.14
N ILE A 212 -17.36 1.71 -3.14
CA ILE A 212 -16.61 0.45 -3.12
C ILE A 212 -17.61 -0.70 -3.20
N VAL A 213 -17.58 -1.38 -4.33
CA VAL A 213 -18.60 -2.35 -4.73
C VAL A 213 -18.28 -3.75 -4.22
N GLY A 214 -19.23 -4.39 -3.55
CA GLY A 214 -19.13 -5.78 -3.14
C GLY A 214 -19.26 -6.76 -4.32
N TYR A 215 -18.60 -7.92 -4.20
CA TYR A 215 -18.57 -8.92 -5.26
C TYR A 215 -19.91 -9.66 -5.39
N HIS A 216 -20.59 -9.50 -6.55
CA HIS A 216 -21.89 -10.08 -6.85
C HIS A 216 -22.91 -9.90 -5.70
N ASP A 217 -22.92 -8.70 -5.10
CA ASP A 217 -23.76 -8.37 -3.94
C ASP A 217 -24.25 -6.92 -4.05
N ALA A 218 -25.28 -6.59 -3.28
CA ALA A 218 -25.82 -5.23 -3.23
C ALA A 218 -25.05 -4.31 -2.26
N THR A 219 -24.08 -4.82 -1.54
CA THR A 219 -23.26 -4.03 -0.62
C THR A 219 -22.38 -3.04 -1.38
N VAL A 220 -22.47 -1.76 -1.03
CA VAL A 220 -21.58 -0.71 -1.54
C VAL A 220 -21.13 0.15 -0.38
N ASN A 221 -19.87 0.00 0.00
CA ASN A 221 -19.22 0.82 1.02
C ASN A 221 -18.68 2.13 0.44
N THR A 222 -18.07 2.97 1.26
CA THR A 222 -17.58 4.30 0.85
C THR A 222 -16.11 4.45 1.17
N LEU A 223 -15.32 4.88 0.20
CA LEU A 223 -14.05 5.54 0.45
C LEU A 223 -14.26 7.04 0.44
N ARG A 224 -14.04 7.70 1.58
CA ARG A 224 -14.11 9.15 1.70
C ARG A 224 -12.74 9.78 1.60
N MET A 225 -12.58 10.64 0.62
CA MET A 225 -11.35 11.39 0.37
C MET A 225 -11.59 12.86 0.74
N TRP A 226 -10.69 13.46 1.49
CA TRP A 226 -10.79 14.84 1.92
C TRP A 226 -9.94 15.76 1.06
N ASN A 227 -10.56 16.82 0.54
CA ASN A 227 -9.90 17.90 -0.19
C ASN A 227 -9.89 19.17 0.65
N ALA A 228 -8.75 19.87 0.73
CA ALA A 228 -8.65 21.16 1.38
C ALA A 228 -9.13 22.24 0.42
N GLU A 229 -10.11 23.03 0.85
CA GLU A 229 -10.66 24.12 0.07
C GLU A 229 -10.72 25.43 0.87
N VAL A 230 -10.62 26.54 0.19
CA VAL A 230 -10.74 27.88 0.80
C VAL A 230 -12.22 28.11 1.17
N ASN A 231 -12.46 28.65 2.36
CA ASN A 231 -13.80 28.99 2.80
C ASN A 231 -14.42 30.08 1.87
N ARG A 232 -15.71 29.90 1.51
CA ARG A 232 -16.42 30.74 0.52
C ARG A 232 -16.70 32.18 0.96
N ASP A 233 -16.55 32.52 2.26
CA ASP A 233 -16.84 33.85 2.78
C ASP A 233 -15.85 34.94 2.32
N PHE A 234 -15.01 34.63 1.38
CA PHE A 234 -14.03 35.54 0.77
C PHE A 234 -14.47 36.08 -0.60
N SER A 235 -15.71 36.43 -0.77
CA SER A 235 -16.28 36.70 -2.10
C SER A 235 -15.96 38.09 -2.72
N ASP A 236 -15.47 39.08 -1.96
CA ASP A 236 -15.37 40.45 -2.47
C ASP A 236 -13.93 40.90 -2.74
N TYR A 237 -13.31 40.37 -3.81
CA TYR A 237 -12.02 40.85 -4.32
C TYR A 237 -12.04 42.30 -4.76
N VAL A 238 -13.18 42.86 -5.04
CA VAL A 238 -13.33 44.19 -5.64
C VAL A 238 -13.01 45.33 -4.64
N THR A 239 -13.12 45.06 -3.35
CA THR A 239 -12.93 46.09 -2.31
C THR A 239 -11.65 45.92 -1.49
N LEU A 240 -10.76 44.97 -1.83
CA LEU A 240 -9.57 44.65 -1.05
C LEU A 240 -8.37 45.49 -1.42
N THR A 241 -7.56 45.81 -0.42
CA THR A 241 -6.22 46.39 -0.62
C THR A 241 -5.25 45.34 -1.19
N GLN A 242 -4.15 45.80 -1.81
CA GLN A 242 -3.13 44.90 -2.34
C GLN A 242 -2.54 43.97 -1.26
N GLU A 243 -2.38 44.48 -0.05
CA GLU A 243 -1.91 43.68 1.09
C GLU A 243 -2.90 42.59 1.49
N GLN A 244 -4.18 42.88 1.52
CA GLN A 244 -5.23 41.92 1.78
C GLN A 244 -5.32 40.85 0.66
N ILE A 245 -5.12 41.24 -0.61
CA ILE A 245 -5.03 40.32 -1.72
C ILE A 245 -3.83 39.38 -1.55
N HIS A 246 -2.67 39.92 -1.16
CA HIS A 246 -1.46 39.13 -0.92
C HIS A 246 -1.64 38.10 0.22
N GLN A 247 -2.17 38.52 1.34
CA GLN A 247 -2.49 37.63 2.48
C GLN A 247 -3.46 36.55 2.10
N ARG A 248 -4.48 36.85 1.31
CA ARG A 248 -5.43 35.83 0.78
C ARG A 248 -4.79 34.85 -0.17
N ASN A 249 -3.92 35.30 -1.06
CA ASN A 249 -3.18 34.41 -1.94
C ASN A 249 -2.27 33.48 -1.15
N GLN A 250 -1.57 33.97 -0.12
CA GLN A 250 -0.77 33.13 0.76
C GLN A 250 -1.62 32.08 1.49
N TYR A 251 -2.78 32.47 2.01
CA TYR A 251 -3.71 31.53 2.65
C TYR A 251 -4.22 30.49 1.64
N ARG A 252 -4.63 30.90 0.45
CA ARG A 252 -5.07 29.98 -0.59
C ARG A 252 -3.98 28.99 -0.99
N ASP A 253 -2.76 29.48 -1.22
CA ASP A 253 -1.62 28.64 -1.57
C ASP A 253 -1.29 27.63 -0.47
N PHE A 254 -1.41 28.04 0.80
CA PHE A 254 -1.27 27.14 1.95
C PHE A 254 -2.37 26.07 1.94
N VAL A 255 -3.63 26.44 1.82
CA VAL A 255 -4.78 25.49 1.81
C VAL A 255 -4.63 24.48 0.67
N GLU A 256 -4.37 24.94 -0.55
CA GLU A 256 -4.20 24.08 -1.72
C GLU A 256 -2.99 23.15 -1.59
N SER A 257 -1.93 23.58 -0.89
CA SER A 257 -0.72 22.78 -0.72
C SER A 257 -0.95 21.54 0.16
N ILE A 258 -1.94 21.56 1.06
CA ILE A 258 -2.25 20.45 1.97
C ILE A 258 -2.57 19.16 1.22
N THR A 259 -3.35 19.25 0.14
CA THR A 259 -3.78 18.08 -0.63
C THR A 259 -3.09 17.96 -2.00
N ARG A 260 -1.96 18.66 -2.20
CA ARG A 260 -1.28 18.70 -3.49
C ARG A 260 -0.51 17.41 -3.78
N TYR A 261 0.35 16.99 -2.88
CA TYR A 261 1.22 15.81 -3.08
C TYR A 261 1.15 14.82 -1.91
N LEU A 262 1.16 13.54 -2.23
CA LEU A 262 1.42 12.47 -1.27
C LEU A 262 2.92 12.48 -0.93
N TYR A 263 3.25 12.36 0.35
CA TYR A 263 4.62 12.35 0.87
C TYR A 263 5.47 13.54 0.39
N PRO A 264 5.18 14.78 0.87
CA PRO A 264 6.09 15.90 0.69
C PRO A 264 7.51 15.54 1.15
N ASP A 265 8.52 16.18 0.57
CA ASP A 265 9.91 15.94 0.92
C ASP A 265 10.18 16.26 2.41
N ASP A 266 10.28 15.22 3.22
CA ASP A 266 10.47 15.29 4.67
C ASP A 266 11.94 15.44 5.13
N SER A 267 12.86 15.62 4.19
CA SER A 267 14.23 16.01 4.47
C SER A 267 14.34 17.46 4.98
N THR A 268 13.31 18.28 4.73
CA THR A 268 13.22 19.67 5.15
C THR A 268 12.26 19.87 6.32
N PHE A 269 12.45 20.92 7.11
CA PHE A 269 11.52 21.31 8.17
C PHE A 269 10.11 21.58 7.63
N GLU A 270 10.02 22.29 6.51
CA GLU A 270 8.75 22.64 5.87
C GLU A 270 8.00 21.41 5.36
N GLY A 271 8.69 20.47 4.74
CA GLY A 271 8.09 19.23 4.26
C GLY A 271 7.63 18.33 5.40
N ARG A 272 8.40 18.23 6.48
CA ARG A 272 7.97 17.52 7.71
C ARG A 272 6.74 18.17 8.32
N ARG A 273 6.72 19.50 8.43
CA ARG A 273 5.55 20.24 8.91
C ARG A 273 4.32 19.99 8.03
N MET A 274 4.48 19.98 6.72
CA MET A 274 3.38 19.68 5.79
C MET A 274 2.84 18.26 5.98
N ARG A 275 3.69 17.26 6.22
CA ARG A 275 3.22 15.91 6.54
C ARG A 275 2.36 15.87 7.81
N LEU A 276 2.78 16.56 8.87
CA LEU A 276 1.98 16.64 10.09
C LEU A 276 0.65 17.37 9.86
N ILE A 277 0.64 18.41 9.03
CA ILE A 277 -0.58 19.12 8.61
C ILE A 277 -1.52 18.15 7.87
N GLN A 278 -1.02 17.37 6.93
CA GLN A 278 -1.79 16.39 6.20
C GLN A 278 -2.40 15.31 7.10
N GLU A 279 -1.60 14.78 8.04
CA GLU A 279 -2.05 13.77 8.99
C GLU A 279 -3.19 14.28 9.87
N TYR A 280 -3.05 15.48 10.43
CA TYR A 280 -4.13 16.07 11.23
C TYR A 280 -5.34 16.47 10.39
N PHE A 281 -5.14 16.98 9.18
CA PHE A 281 -6.20 17.41 8.28
C PHE A 281 -7.23 16.29 8.03
N PHE A 282 -6.80 15.14 7.53
CA PHE A 282 -7.75 14.08 7.21
C PHE A 282 -8.28 13.34 8.44
N VAL A 283 -7.48 13.27 9.51
CA VAL A 283 -7.91 12.72 10.81
C VAL A 283 -9.02 13.57 11.39
N SER A 284 -8.81 14.87 11.52
CA SER A 284 -9.82 15.77 12.09
C SER A 284 -11.09 15.79 11.26
N ALA A 285 -10.97 15.91 9.95
CA ALA A 285 -12.10 15.87 9.03
C ALA A 285 -12.89 14.56 9.14
N GLY A 286 -12.19 13.42 9.17
CA GLY A 286 -12.79 12.10 9.28
C GLY A 286 -13.52 11.91 10.62
N VAL A 287 -12.84 12.17 11.73
CA VAL A 287 -13.42 11.98 13.09
C VAL A 287 -14.65 12.86 13.29
N GLN A 288 -14.59 14.16 12.98
CA GLN A 288 -15.74 15.07 13.06
C GLN A 288 -16.92 14.56 12.22
N SER A 289 -16.64 14.11 10.99
CA SER A 289 -17.66 13.59 10.09
C SER A 289 -18.32 12.31 10.63
N ILE A 290 -17.56 11.41 11.23
CA ILE A 290 -18.05 10.16 11.83
C ILE A 290 -18.96 10.46 13.02
N VAL A 291 -18.52 11.31 13.95
CA VAL A 291 -19.34 11.69 15.13
C VAL A 291 -20.63 12.38 14.69
N ARG A 292 -20.54 13.34 13.75
CA ARG A 292 -21.72 14.01 13.18
C ARG A 292 -22.68 13.01 12.50
N HIS A 293 -22.18 12.00 11.81
CA HIS A 293 -23.01 10.97 11.19
C HIS A 293 -23.66 10.07 12.24
N TYR A 294 -22.90 9.65 13.24
CA TYR A 294 -23.40 8.85 14.34
C TYR A 294 -24.56 9.54 15.09
N LYS A 295 -24.43 10.83 15.41
CA LYS A 295 -25.48 11.62 16.08
C LYS A 295 -26.81 11.63 15.33
N LYS A 296 -26.82 11.47 13.99
CA LYS A 296 -28.05 11.35 13.19
C LYS A 296 -28.83 10.07 13.46
N THR A 297 -28.24 9.08 14.08
CA THR A 297 -28.94 7.85 14.49
C THR A 297 -29.84 8.04 15.72
N GLY A 298 -29.64 9.14 16.46
CA GLY A 298 -30.31 9.41 17.74
C GLY A 298 -29.83 8.54 18.90
N MET A 299 -28.81 7.73 18.71
CA MET A 299 -28.22 6.90 19.78
C MET A 299 -27.39 7.73 20.75
N SER A 300 -27.25 7.22 21.98
CA SER A 300 -26.44 7.85 23.01
C SER A 300 -24.97 7.91 22.62
N ILE A 301 -24.30 9.04 22.84
CA ILE A 301 -22.86 9.19 22.59
C ILE A 301 -22.02 8.22 23.44
N TYR A 302 -22.52 7.78 24.61
CA TYR A 302 -21.90 6.77 25.45
C TYR A 302 -21.84 5.37 24.81
N ASP A 303 -22.65 5.10 23.79
CA ASP A 303 -22.60 3.86 23.01
C ASP A 303 -21.73 3.95 21.76
N PHE A 304 -21.07 5.09 21.55
CA PHE A 304 -20.27 5.34 20.35
C PHE A 304 -19.25 4.22 20.07
N GLY A 305 -18.41 3.85 21.05
CA GLY A 305 -17.41 2.79 20.90
C GLY A 305 -17.97 1.41 20.58
N LYS A 306 -19.24 1.14 20.97
CA LYS A 306 -19.93 -0.12 20.62
C LYS A 306 -20.43 -0.15 19.18
N LYS A 307 -20.56 1.01 18.53
CA LYS A 307 -21.16 1.17 17.21
C LYS A 307 -20.20 1.69 16.15
N ILE A 308 -19.09 2.26 16.55
CA ILE A 308 -18.07 2.82 15.68
C ILE A 308 -16.72 2.22 16.07
N GLY A 309 -16.00 1.73 15.06
CA GLY A 309 -14.58 1.41 15.17
C GLY A 309 -13.76 2.28 14.23
N ILE A 310 -12.64 2.79 14.70
CA ILE A 310 -11.66 3.53 13.92
C ILE A 310 -10.37 2.74 13.92
N HIS A 311 -9.90 2.36 12.73
CA HIS A 311 -8.66 1.60 12.58
C HIS A 311 -7.56 2.49 12.03
N ILE A 312 -6.47 2.58 12.77
CA ILE A 312 -5.26 3.34 12.42
C ILE A 312 -4.32 2.44 11.61
N ASN A 313 -4.15 2.75 10.32
CA ASN A 313 -3.24 2.04 9.42
C ASN A 313 -1.87 2.70 9.42
N ASP A 314 -0.90 2.09 10.09
CA ASP A 314 0.36 2.67 10.51
C ASP A 314 0.13 3.87 11.47
N THR A 315 1.16 4.68 11.74
CA THR A 315 1.07 5.82 12.67
C THR A 315 0.54 7.10 12.05
N HIS A 316 0.41 7.18 10.74
CA HIS A 316 -0.04 8.38 10.05
C HIS A 316 -1.39 8.92 10.57
N PRO A 317 -2.39 8.09 10.90
CA PRO A 317 -3.62 8.55 11.52
C PRO A 317 -3.65 8.44 13.06
N ALA A 318 -2.52 8.33 13.73
CA ALA A 318 -2.43 8.20 15.20
C ALA A 318 -3.12 9.33 15.96
N LEU A 319 -3.20 10.52 15.37
CA LEU A 319 -3.91 11.66 15.93
C LEU A 319 -5.42 11.44 16.08
N CYS A 320 -6.00 10.35 15.52
CA CYS A 320 -7.38 9.93 15.80
C CYS A 320 -7.65 9.79 17.31
N VAL A 321 -6.66 9.37 18.10
CA VAL A 321 -6.78 9.24 19.56
C VAL A 321 -7.06 10.62 20.18
N ALA A 322 -6.20 11.60 19.90
CA ALA A 322 -6.34 12.95 20.47
C ALA A 322 -7.52 13.72 19.88
N GLU A 323 -7.79 13.57 18.60
CA GLU A 323 -8.91 14.26 17.93
C GLU A 323 -10.27 13.72 18.42
N LEU A 324 -10.41 12.42 18.59
CA LEU A 324 -11.64 11.85 19.15
C LEU A 324 -11.86 12.35 20.59
N MET A 325 -10.78 12.41 21.41
CA MET A 325 -10.85 13.03 22.73
C MET A 325 -11.29 14.50 22.65
N ARG A 326 -10.72 15.27 21.71
CA ARG A 326 -11.10 16.68 21.52
C ARG A 326 -12.59 16.83 21.21
N VAL A 327 -13.09 16.05 20.23
CA VAL A 327 -14.50 16.10 19.83
C VAL A 327 -15.40 15.71 21.00
N LEU A 328 -15.07 14.63 21.73
CA LEU A 328 -15.89 14.17 22.85
C LEU A 328 -15.88 15.14 24.04
N VAL A 329 -14.73 15.76 24.35
CA VAL A 329 -14.61 16.68 25.50
C VAL A 329 -15.08 18.09 25.14
N ASP A 330 -14.60 18.65 24.00
CA ASP A 330 -14.82 20.05 23.65
C ASP A 330 -16.15 20.28 22.92
N ASP A 331 -16.57 19.36 22.03
CA ASP A 331 -17.76 19.53 21.19
C ASP A 331 -18.99 18.81 21.78
N GLU A 332 -18.78 17.65 22.44
CA GLU A 332 -19.88 16.85 23.06
C GLU A 332 -19.95 17.02 24.60
N GLU A 333 -19.09 17.83 25.19
CA GLU A 333 -19.06 18.20 26.63
C GLU A 333 -18.99 17.00 27.60
N LEU A 334 -18.37 15.87 27.18
CA LEU A 334 -18.20 14.72 28.07
C LEU A 334 -17.10 14.95 29.10
N THR A 335 -17.17 14.21 30.21
CA THR A 335 -16.06 14.14 31.16
C THR A 335 -14.84 13.50 30.48
N TRP A 336 -13.64 13.80 30.98
CA TRP A 336 -12.42 13.18 30.48
C TRP A 336 -12.46 11.65 30.57
N GLU A 337 -12.95 11.12 31.67
CA GLU A 337 -13.05 9.70 31.95
C GLU A 337 -13.97 8.98 30.97
N ASP A 338 -15.15 9.55 30.70
CA ASP A 338 -16.10 8.99 29.72
C ASP A 338 -15.55 9.06 28.31
N ALA A 339 -14.97 10.21 27.91
CA ALA A 339 -14.38 10.40 26.60
C ALA A 339 -13.19 9.42 26.38
N TRP A 340 -12.38 9.20 27.40
CA TRP A 340 -11.25 8.28 27.34
C TRP A 340 -11.69 6.83 27.22
N ALA A 341 -12.71 6.42 27.98
CA ALA A 341 -13.28 5.08 27.86
C ALA A 341 -13.82 4.82 26.43
N ILE A 342 -14.59 5.77 25.89
CA ILE A 342 -15.13 5.69 24.52
C ILE A 342 -13.99 5.63 23.49
N THR A 343 -12.97 6.47 23.63
CA THR A 343 -11.82 6.51 22.71
C THR A 343 -11.09 5.16 22.68
N ARG A 344 -10.80 4.60 23.84
CA ARG A 344 -10.14 3.29 23.93
C ARG A 344 -10.95 2.15 23.35
N ASP A 345 -12.27 2.18 23.48
CA ASP A 345 -13.17 1.17 22.89
C ASP A 345 -13.29 1.31 21.36
N THR A 346 -13.03 2.50 20.84
CA THR A 346 -13.19 2.83 19.41
C THR A 346 -11.95 2.54 18.58
N ILE A 347 -10.75 2.79 19.12
CA ILE A 347 -9.48 2.82 18.37
C ILE A 347 -8.77 1.47 18.35
N ALA A 348 -8.33 1.05 17.17
CA ALA A 348 -7.39 -0.06 16.97
C ALA A 348 -6.25 0.37 16.03
N TYR A 349 -5.09 -0.25 16.19
CA TYR A 349 -3.85 0.15 15.50
C TYR A 349 -3.16 -1.05 14.85
N THR A 350 -2.74 -0.88 13.60
CA THR A 350 -1.84 -1.80 12.90
C THR A 350 -0.48 -1.15 12.70
N ASN A 351 0.57 -1.79 13.17
CA ASN A 351 1.96 -1.39 12.93
C ASN A 351 2.49 -2.01 11.63
N HIS A 352 3.17 -1.22 10.82
CA HIS A 352 3.84 -1.65 9.59
C HIS A 352 5.35 -1.46 9.63
N THR A 353 5.89 -1.00 10.76
CA THR A 353 7.28 -0.58 10.92
C THR A 353 8.01 -1.48 11.89
N ILE A 354 9.10 -2.13 11.47
CA ILE A 354 9.89 -3.01 12.34
C ILE A 354 10.96 -2.24 13.12
N MET A 355 11.70 -1.38 12.43
CA MET A 355 12.86 -0.69 12.99
C MET A 355 12.43 0.38 13.99
N PRO A 356 12.92 0.35 15.25
CA PRO A 356 12.55 1.34 16.28
C PRO A 356 12.83 2.79 15.85
N GLU A 357 13.95 3.02 15.16
CA GLU A 357 14.37 4.33 14.65
C GLU A 357 13.49 4.87 13.51
N ALA A 358 12.73 3.99 12.85
CA ALA A 358 11.78 4.37 11.79
C ALA A 358 10.36 4.64 12.32
N LEU A 359 10.10 4.42 13.61
CA LEU A 359 8.84 4.76 14.24
C LEU A 359 8.67 6.29 14.25
N GLU A 360 7.51 6.75 13.82
CA GLU A 360 7.22 8.18 13.63
C GLU A 360 7.23 8.95 14.94
N THR A 361 7.95 10.07 14.93
CA THR A 361 8.01 11.04 16.02
C THR A 361 7.88 12.46 15.49
N TRP A 362 7.28 13.34 16.29
CA TRP A 362 7.14 14.76 15.98
C TRP A 362 7.78 15.63 17.05
N ASN A 363 8.66 16.54 16.64
CA ASN A 363 9.29 17.50 17.54
C ASN A 363 8.22 18.42 18.19
N ILE A 364 8.27 18.62 19.50
CA ILE A 364 7.32 19.44 20.25
C ILE A 364 7.31 20.89 19.75
N ASP A 365 8.47 21.44 19.38
CA ASP A 365 8.57 22.81 18.89
C ASP A 365 7.88 23.04 17.55
N MET A 366 7.71 21.97 16.76
CA MET A 366 6.89 21.97 15.54
C MET A 366 5.41 21.68 15.87
N PHE A 367 5.17 20.68 16.70
CA PHE A 367 3.83 20.16 16.98
C PHE A 367 2.96 21.14 17.76
N ARG A 368 3.48 21.65 18.87
CA ARG A 368 2.72 22.51 19.81
C ARG A 368 2.20 23.80 19.20
N PRO A 369 3.01 24.58 18.44
CA PRO A 369 2.50 25.80 17.79
C PRO A 369 1.49 25.49 16.66
N LEU A 370 1.64 24.35 15.98
CA LEU A 370 0.77 23.94 14.88
C LEU A 370 -0.58 23.44 15.38
N LEU A 371 -0.59 22.64 16.43
CA LEU A 371 -1.75 21.93 16.97
C LEU A 371 -1.88 22.14 18.49
N PRO A 372 -2.06 23.37 18.97
CA PRO A 372 -1.94 23.67 20.39
C PRO A 372 -2.95 22.90 21.26
N ARG A 373 -4.21 22.78 20.83
CA ARG A 373 -5.21 22.01 21.59
C ARG A 373 -4.94 20.51 21.61
N ILE A 374 -4.52 19.96 20.49
CA ILE A 374 -4.18 18.54 20.37
C ILE A 374 -2.97 18.19 21.24
N TYR A 375 -1.97 19.07 21.27
CA TYR A 375 -0.83 18.91 22.16
C TYR A 375 -1.25 18.87 23.64
N MET A 376 -2.13 19.78 24.08
CA MET A 376 -2.67 19.77 25.47
C MET A 376 -3.35 18.43 25.81
N ILE A 377 -4.09 17.86 24.87
CA ILE A 377 -4.77 16.58 25.07
C ILE A 377 -3.76 15.43 25.16
N ILE A 378 -2.76 15.40 24.27
CA ILE A 378 -1.72 14.36 24.30
C ILE A 378 -0.89 14.47 25.60
N ASP A 379 -0.58 15.67 26.05
CA ASP A 379 0.15 15.90 27.30
C ASP A 379 -0.63 15.36 28.49
N GLU A 380 -1.94 15.62 28.57
CA GLU A 380 -2.80 15.11 29.63
C GLU A 380 -2.96 13.59 29.56
N ILE A 381 -3.08 13.00 28.34
CA ILE A 381 -3.08 11.54 28.17
C ILE A 381 -1.78 10.96 28.69
N ASN A 382 -0.63 11.56 28.33
CA ASN A 382 0.68 11.12 28.78
C ASN A 382 0.82 11.20 30.30
N ARG A 383 0.42 12.33 30.91
CA ARG A 383 0.47 12.52 32.37
C ARG A 383 -0.30 11.43 33.10
N ARG A 384 -1.56 11.19 32.73
CA ARG A 384 -2.41 10.15 33.35
C ARG A 384 -1.87 8.74 33.12
N HIS A 385 -1.41 8.46 31.92
CA HIS A 385 -0.77 7.18 31.59
C HIS A 385 0.45 6.93 32.46
N LEU A 386 1.33 7.91 32.64
CA LEU A 386 2.53 7.78 33.46
C LEU A 386 2.23 7.65 34.97
N GLU A 387 1.13 8.20 35.44
CA GLU A 387 0.65 7.93 36.82
C GLU A 387 0.28 6.45 37.01
N GLU A 388 -0.36 5.83 36.01
CA GLU A 388 -0.68 4.38 36.02
C GLU A 388 0.62 3.54 35.93
N VAL A 389 1.57 3.91 35.08
CA VAL A 389 2.85 3.23 34.92
C VAL A 389 3.64 3.28 36.25
N ARG A 390 3.75 4.44 36.89
CA ARG A 390 4.45 4.58 38.19
C ARG A 390 3.81 3.79 39.31
N ARG A 391 2.48 3.65 39.30
CA ARG A 391 1.78 2.77 40.26
C ARG A 391 2.12 1.29 40.07
N ARG A 392 2.28 0.88 38.80
CA ARG A 392 2.60 -0.51 38.44
C ARG A 392 4.08 -0.86 38.60
N TYR A 393 4.97 0.11 38.37
CA TYR A 393 6.43 -0.02 38.44
C TYR A 393 7.02 1.05 39.36
N PRO A 394 6.82 0.94 40.71
CA PRO A 394 7.28 1.95 41.64
C PRO A 394 8.80 2.10 41.62
N GLY A 395 9.31 3.32 41.37
CA GLY A 395 10.73 3.61 41.36
C GLY A 395 11.50 3.21 40.11
N ASP A 396 10.83 2.63 39.09
CA ASP A 396 11.44 2.24 37.82
C ASP A 396 11.29 3.37 36.79
N GLU A 397 12.19 4.35 36.84
CA GLU A 397 12.18 5.50 35.92
C GLU A 397 12.55 5.09 34.48
N GLU A 398 13.25 3.99 34.29
CA GLU A 398 13.54 3.45 32.94
C GLU A 398 12.26 2.98 32.25
N LYS A 399 11.42 2.22 32.96
CA LYS A 399 10.07 1.83 32.44
C LYS A 399 9.18 3.04 32.21
N VAL A 400 9.21 4.05 33.07
CA VAL A 400 8.47 5.30 32.87
C VAL A 400 8.90 5.98 31.57
N ARG A 401 10.21 6.07 31.31
CA ARG A 401 10.72 6.63 30.05
C ARG A 401 10.30 5.80 28.84
N ALA A 402 10.49 4.49 28.88
CA ALA A 402 10.20 3.60 27.78
C ALA A 402 8.72 3.62 27.37
N LEU A 403 7.82 3.81 28.32
CA LEU A 403 6.36 3.84 28.10
C LEU A 403 5.79 5.26 27.89
N SER A 404 6.61 6.31 27.98
CA SER A 404 6.17 7.70 27.84
C SER A 404 5.81 8.04 26.39
N ILE A 405 4.65 8.67 26.18
CA ILE A 405 4.22 9.17 24.84
C ILE A 405 5.05 10.39 24.44
N ILE A 406 5.33 11.27 25.39
CA ILE A 406 6.17 12.46 25.18
C ILE A 406 7.51 12.21 25.89
N GLN A 407 8.58 12.12 25.10
CA GLN A 407 9.91 11.78 25.58
C GLN A 407 10.98 12.50 24.74
N ASP A 408 12.01 13.04 25.40
CA ASP A 408 13.18 13.68 24.75
C ASP A 408 12.81 14.76 23.71
N GLY A 409 11.79 15.57 24.00
CA GLY A 409 11.36 16.68 23.15
C GLY A 409 10.54 16.25 21.91
N VAL A 410 10.09 15.01 21.84
CA VAL A 410 9.26 14.50 20.74
C VAL A 410 8.01 13.77 21.24
N VAL A 411 6.99 13.76 20.40
CA VAL A 411 5.76 12.96 20.56
C VAL A 411 5.93 11.65 19.77
N HIS A 412 5.80 10.51 20.45
CA HIS A 412 5.91 9.18 19.85
C HIS A 412 4.54 8.67 19.41
N MET A 413 4.31 8.61 18.11
CA MET A 413 3.00 8.34 17.54
C MET A 413 2.56 6.89 17.72
N ALA A 414 3.47 5.91 17.63
CA ALA A 414 3.16 4.51 17.90
C ALA A 414 2.74 4.33 19.37
N ARG A 415 3.42 4.97 20.29
CA ARG A 415 3.08 4.92 21.73
C ARG A 415 1.71 5.51 22.01
N LEU A 416 1.37 6.65 21.39
CA LEU A 416 0.03 7.24 21.48
C LEU A 416 -1.04 6.27 20.97
N SER A 417 -0.81 5.64 19.83
CA SER A 417 -1.73 4.68 19.22
C SER A 417 -1.97 3.45 20.11
N ILE A 418 -0.91 2.93 20.75
CA ILE A 418 -1.00 1.77 21.66
C ILE A 418 -1.75 2.12 22.94
N VAL A 419 -1.45 3.27 23.53
CA VAL A 419 -2.10 3.73 24.77
C VAL A 419 -3.57 4.00 24.54
N GLY A 420 -3.91 4.68 23.44
CA GLY A 420 -5.27 5.08 23.10
C GLY A 420 -6.14 4.01 22.43
N GLY A 421 -5.56 2.87 22.03
CA GLY A 421 -6.31 1.80 21.36
C GLY A 421 -6.49 0.55 22.21
N HIS A 422 -7.44 -0.31 21.80
CA HIS A 422 -7.70 -1.61 22.45
C HIS A 422 -6.92 -2.77 21.83
N SER A 423 -6.41 -2.61 20.60
CA SER A 423 -5.71 -3.66 19.85
C SER A 423 -4.53 -3.07 19.09
N VAL A 424 -3.44 -3.83 19.06
CA VAL A 424 -2.22 -3.58 18.28
C VAL A 424 -1.88 -4.85 17.53
N ASN A 425 -1.84 -4.82 16.21
CA ASN A 425 -1.42 -5.98 15.46
C ASN A 425 -0.20 -5.70 14.56
N GLY A 426 0.62 -6.73 14.42
CA GLY A 426 1.59 -6.85 13.34
C GLY A 426 0.93 -7.43 12.09
N VAL A 427 1.70 -7.50 10.99
CA VAL A 427 1.19 -7.82 9.64
C VAL A 427 1.77 -9.10 9.03
N ALA A 428 2.58 -9.81 9.79
CA ALA A 428 3.06 -11.17 9.55
C ALA A 428 3.48 -11.78 10.91
N LYS A 429 3.55 -13.10 10.98
CA LYS A 429 3.90 -13.81 12.22
C LYS A 429 5.25 -13.35 12.78
N ILE A 430 6.30 -13.41 11.94
CA ILE A 430 7.65 -12.98 12.34
C ILE A 430 7.68 -11.50 12.73
N HIS A 431 6.98 -10.64 12.02
CA HIS A 431 6.86 -9.22 12.35
C HIS A 431 6.27 -9.03 13.75
N THR A 432 5.17 -9.70 14.04
CA THR A 432 4.49 -9.62 15.34
C THR A 432 5.38 -10.12 16.47
N ASP A 433 6.15 -11.18 16.25
CA ASP A 433 7.09 -11.71 17.22
C ASP A 433 8.23 -10.71 17.49
N ILE A 434 8.75 -10.04 16.45
CA ILE A 434 9.76 -8.97 16.59
C ILE A 434 9.19 -7.76 17.36
N LEU A 435 7.95 -7.35 17.07
CA LEU A 435 7.29 -6.28 17.83
C LEU A 435 7.25 -6.60 19.33
N LYS A 436 6.88 -7.82 19.69
CA LYS A 436 6.77 -8.28 21.08
C LYS A 436 8.12 -8.43 21.78
N SER A 437 9.13 -8.92 21.07
CA SER A 437 10.43 -9.23 21.65
C SER A 437 11.41 -8.05 21.64
N THR A 438 11.24 -7.09 20.75
CA THR A 438 12.21 -6.01 20.49
C THR A 438 11.55 -4.64 20.37
N THR A 439 10.89 -4.36 19.24
CA THR A 439 10.50 -2.99 18.85
C THR A 439 9.54 -2.33 19.84
N LEU A 440 8.55 -3.06 20.33
CA LEU A 440 7.52 -2.61 21.28
C LEU A 440 7.47 -3.47 22.54
N HIS A 441 8.62 -4.03 22.91
CA HIS A 441 8.72 -4.99 24.02
C HIS A 441 8.14 -4.44 25.33
N ASP A 442 8.49 -3.22 25.74
CA ASP A 442 8.00 -2.61 26.97
C ASP A 442 6.47 -2.47 26.97
N PHE A 443 5.88 -2.10 25.84
CA PHE A 443 4.43 -2.02 25.69
C PHE A 443 3.79 -3.42 25.70
N TYR A 444 4.44 -4.42 25.12
CA TYR A 444 3.96 -5.80 25.19
C TYR A 444 3.96 -6.32 26.63
N GLU A 445 5.01 -6.09 27.39
CA GLU A 445 5.04 -6.45 28.83
C GLU A 445 3.96 -5.69 29.62
N TYR A 446 3.75 -4.41 29.31
CA TYR A 446 2.75 -3.58 29.98
C TYR A 446 1.31 -4.00 29.65
N THR A 447 1.02 -4.30 28.38
CA THR A 447 -0.34 -4.60 27.90
C THR A 447 -0.35 -5.78 26.92
N PRO A 448 0.04 -7.00 27.33
CA PRO A 448 0.24 -8.14 26.42
C PRO A 448 -1.03 -8.53 25.65
N ARG A 449 -2.21 -8.35 26.24
CA ARG A 449 -3.51 -8.70 25.64
C ARG A 449 -3.88 -7.87 24.43
N LYS A 450 -3.27 -6.69 24.23
CA LYS A 450 -3.51 -5.85 23.06
C LYS A 450 -2.84 -6.41 21.80
N PHE A 451 -1.75 -7.17 21.93
CA PHE A 451 -0.88 -7.58 20.84
C PHE A 451 -1.36 -8.87 20.17
N ASN A 452 -1.57 -8.80 18.87
CA ASN A 452 -1.97 -9.93 18.04
C ASN A 452 -1.36 -9.85 16.63
N ASN A 453 -1.44 -10.95 15.87
CA ASN A 453 -1.02 -11.01 14.48
C ASN A 453 -2.22 -11.05 13.54
N LYS A 454 -2.15 -10.28 12.47
CA LYS A 454 -3.03 -10.37 11.30
C LYS A 454 -2.16 -10.35 10.05
N THR A 455 -1.82 -11.53 9.55
CA THR A 455 -1.02 -11.64 8.33
C THR A 455 -1.73 -10.96 7.17
N ASN A 456 -1.02 -10.09 6.46
CA ASN A 456 -1.55 -9.38 5.30
C ASN A 456 -2.11 -10.34 4.25
N GLY A 457 -2.88 -9.80 3.35
CA GLY A 457 -3.44 -10.50 2.21
C GLY A 457 -3.66 -9.56 1.03
N ILE A 458 -4.03 -10.14 -0.10
CA ILE A 458 -4.33 -9.44 -1.34
C ILE A 458 -5.71 -9.82 -1.85
N THR A 459 -6.40 -8.92 -2.55
CA THR A 459 -7.66 -9.28 -3.20
C THR A 459 -7.38 -10.14 -4.43
N HIS A 460 -7.82 -11.39 -4.39
CA HIS A 460 -7.72 -12.31 -5.54
C HIS A 460 -8.63 -11.89 -6.70
N ARG A 461 -9.67 -11.08 -6.45
CA ARG A 461 -10.53 -10.52 -7.51
C ARG A 461 -9.74 -9.65 -8.48
N ARG A 462 -8.85 -8.79 -7.99
CA ARG A 462 -7.97 -8.01 -8.86
C ARG A 462 -6.76 -8.81 -9.34
N TRP A 463 -6.02 -9.43 -8.42
CA TRP A 463 -4.68 -9.96 -8.69
C TRP A 463 -4.66 -11.35 -9.34
N LEU A 464 -5.81 -12.03 -9.38
CA LEU A 464 -6.00 -13.28 -10.08
C LEU A 464 -7.14 -13.18 -11.11
N MET A 465 -8.38 -12.95 -10.67
CA MET A 465 -9.54 -12.96 -11.57
C MET A 465 -9.46 -11.86 -12.64
N GLY A 466 -9.09 -10.63 -12.24
CA GLY A 466 -8.90 -9.52 -13.16
C GLY A 466 -7.60 -9.61 -13.97
N ALA A 467 -6.48 -9.92 -13.32
CA ALA A 467 -5.16 -9.91 -13.95
C ALA A 467 -4.89 -11.16 -14.81
N ASN A 468 -5.49 -12.33 -14.47
CA ASN A 468 -5.22 -13.62 -15.11
C ASN A 468 -6.50 -14.44 -15.30
N PRO A 469 -7.42 -13.99 -16.17
CA PRO A 469 -8.71 -14.65 -16.38
C PRO A 469 -8.58 -16.06 -16.92
N GLU A 470 -7.52 -16.41 -17.68
CA GLU A 470 -7.31 -17.77 -18.17
C GLU A 470 -6.93 -18.72 -17.03
N LEU A 471 -6.11 -18.27 -16.08
CA LEU A 471 -5.83 -19.06 -14.88
C LEU A 471 -7.08 -19.21 -14.01
N THR A 472 -7.89 -18.17 -13.89
CA THR A 472 -9.19 -18.22 -13.21
C THR A 472 -10.10 -19.30 -13.83
N ALA A 473 -10.20 -19.33 -15.15
CA ALA A 473 -10.99 -20.34 -15.86
C ALA A 473 -10.46 -21.77 -15.66
N LEU A 474 -9.13 -21.95 -15.64
CA LEU A 474 -8.50 -23.24 -15.34
C LEU A 474 -8.82 -23.72 -13.92
N ILE A 475 -8.80 -22.81 -12.94
CA ILE A 475 -9.16 -23.12 -11.55
C ILE A 475 -10.66 -23.47 -11.44
N ASP A 476 -11.54 -22.69 -12.08
CA ASP A 476 -12.99 -22.97 -12.13
C ASP A 476 -13.27 -24.37 -12.68
N GLU A 477 -12.59 -24.75 -13.76
CA GLU A 477 -12.71 -26.06 -14.38
C GLU A 477 -12.19 -27.19 -13.48
N ALA A 478 -11.01 -27.01 -12.89
CA ALA A 478 -10.40 -28.02 -12.02
C ALA A 478 -11.25 -28.29 -10.76
N LEU A 479 -11.73 -27.23 -10.13
CA LEU A 479 -12.56 -27.33 -8.93
C LEU A 479 -14.03 -27.67 -9.24
N GLY A 480 -14.47 -27.58 -10.50
CA GLY A 480 -15.86 -27.76 -10.91
C GLY A 480 -16.81 -26.75 -10.26
N SER A 481 -16.29 -25.64 -9.74
CA SER A 481 -17.05 -24.66 -8.96
C SER A 481 -16.38 -23.28 -8.98
N ARG A 482 -17.19 -22.23 -8.90
CA ARG A 482 -16.75 -20.83 -8.68
C ARG A 482 -16.87 -20.37 -7.23
N ALA A 483 -17.10 -21.28 -6.29
CA ALA A 483 -17.28 -20.92 -4.88
C ALA A 483 -16.02 -20.29 -4.29
N TRP A 484 -14.82 -20.65 -4.78
CA TRP A 484 -13.55 -20.07 -4.37
C TRP A 484 -13.44 -18.54 -4.65
N HIS A 485 -14.24 -17.98 -5.58
CA HIS A 485 -14.30 -16.54 -5.81
C HIS A 485 -14.76 -15.75 -4.57
N ARG A 486 -15.53 -16.39 -3.68
CA ARG A 486 -15.94 -15.86 -2.38
C ARG A 486 -15.25 -16.51 -1.19
N HIS A 487 -14.75 -17.72 -1.39
CA HIS A 487 -14.13 -18.60 -0.39
C HIS A 487 -12.77 -19.04 -0.90
N PRO A 488 -11.78 -18.11 -0.98
CA PRO A 488 -10.48 -18.39 -1.61
C PRO A 488 -9.70 -19.52 -0.95
N GLU A 489 -9.99 -19.87 0.31
CA GLU A 489 -9.46 -21.05 0.98
C GLU A 489 -9.79 -22.37 0.24
N GLN A 490 -10.84 -22.39 -0.57
CA GLN A 490 -11.20 -23.57 -1.39
C GLN A 490 -10.20 -23.83 -2.52
N MET A 491 -9.28 -22.91 -2.81
CA MET A 491 -8.16 -23.15 -3.72
C MET A 491 -7.27 -24.31 -3.25
N ASP A 492 -7.25 -24.63 -1.95
CA ASP A 492 -6.58 -25.83 -1.43
C ASP A 492 -7.10 -27.12 -2.10
N GLY A 493 -8.33 -27.13 -2.63
CA GLY A 493 -8.88 -28.20 -3.45
C GLY A 493 -8.13 -28.47 -4.76
N LEU A 494 -7.22 -27.59 -5.16
CA LEU A 494 -6.33 -27.82 -6.31
C LEU A 494 -5.18 -28.79 -6.00
N HIS A 495 -4.95 -29.15 -4.76
CA HIS A 495 -3.83 -30.02 -4.37
C HIS A 495 -3.76 -31.35 -5.19
N PRO A 496 -4.85 -32.08 -5.43
CA PRO A 496 -4.81 -33.28 -6.29
C PRO A 496 -4.39 -32.99 -7.73
N PHE A 497 -4.69 -31.81 -8.25
CA PHE A 497 -4.37 -31.40 -9.62
C PHE A 497 -2.90 -31.01 -9.80
N VAL A 498 -2.15 -30.82 -8.73
CA VAL A 498 -0.69 -30.57 -8.78
C VAL A 498 0.02 -31.75 -9.48
N GLU A 499 -0.47 -32.98 -9.29
CA GLU A 499 0.07 -34.18 -9.94
C GLU A 499 -0.59 -34.48 -11.30
N ASP A 500 -1.62 -33.74 -11.69
CA ASP A 500 -2.26 -33.89 -13.01
C ASP A 500 -1.43 -33.25 -14.13
N ALA A 501 -0.92 -34.05 -15.06
CA ALA A 501 -0.10 -33.57 -16.15
C ALA A 501 -0.85 -32.63 -17.11
N HIS A 502 -2.17 -32.83 -17.29
CA HIS A 502 -2.98 -31.93 -18.13
C HIS A 502 -3.13 -30.56 -17.50
N PHE A 503 -3.42 -30.50 -16.19
CA PHE A 503 -3.50 -29.24 -15.45
C PHE A 503 -2.17 -28.47 -15.49
N ARG A 504 -1.04 -29.15 -15.21
CA ARG A 504 0.29 -28.54 -15.27
C ARG A 504 0.61 -28.00 -16.66
N LYS A 505 0.32 -28.75 -17.72
CA LYS A 505 0.55 -28.31 -19.09
C LYS A 505 -0.23 -27.03 -19.39
N ARG A 506 -1.52 -26.98 -19.09
CA ARG A 506 -2.37 -25.80 -19.31
C ARG A 506 -1.91 -24.62 -18.48
N LEU A 507 -1.51 -24.83 -17.22
CA LEU A 507 -0.93 -23.77 -16.40
C LEU A 507 0.31 -23.16 -17.07
N MET A 508 1.21 -23.97 -17.60
CA MET A 508 2.43 -23.48 -18.27
C MET A 508 2.13 -22.79 -19.60
N GLU A 509 1.12 -23.21 -20.33
CA GLU A 509 0.62 -22.52 -21.54
C GLU A 509 0.08 -21.13 -21.19
N ILE A 510 -0.68 -21.01 -20.10
CA ILE A 510 -1.16 -19.72 -19.59
C ILE A 510 0.02 -18.82 -19.17
N LYS A 511 1.00 -19.37 -18.45
CA LYS A 511 2.22 -18.65 -18.08
C LYS A 511 2.94 -18.12 -19.31
N HIS A 512 3.07 -18.93 -20.35
CA HIS A 512 3.69 -18.50 -21.62
C HIS A 512 2.92 -17.36 -22.28
N LEU A 513 1.60 -17.45 -22.36
CA LEU A 513 0.72 -16.39 -22.88
C LEU A 513 0.91 -15.06 -22.12
N ARG A 514 1.07 -15.12 -20.78
CA ARG A 514 1.33 -13.92 -19.97
C ARG A 514 2.70 -13.33 -20.22
N ARG A 515 3.73 -14.15 -20.40
CA ARG A 515 5.07 -13.71 -20.80
C ARG A 515 5.07 -13.04 -22.17
N GLU A 516 4.36 -13.59 -23.15
CA GLU A 516 4.18 -12.92 -24.45
C GLU A 516 3.50 -11.55 -24.32
N GLY A 517 2.47 -11.45 -23.46
CA GLY A 517 1.79 -10.19 -23.19
C GLY A 517 2.73 -9.13 -22.61
N LEU A 518 3.53 -9.50 -21.60
CA LEU A 518 4.54 -8.61 -21.02
C LEU A 518 5.65 -8.28 -22.02
N ALA A 519 6.12 -9.25 -22.81
CA ALA A 519 7.14 -9.03 -23.84
C ALA A 519 6.69 -7.98 -24.87
N ARG A 520 5.44 -8.06 -25.35
CA ARG A 520 4.88 -7.03 -26.25
C ARG A 520 4.81 -5.65 -25.61
N TYR A 521 4.43 -5.59 -24.32
CA TYR A 521 4.41 -4.32 -23.59
C TYR A 521 5.82 -3.72 -23.51
N ILE A 522 6.83 -4.51 -23.16
CA ILE A 522 8.23 -4.06 -23.07
C ILE A 522 8.79 -3.63 -24.42
N GLU A 523 8.49 -4.36 -25.49
CA GLU A 523 8.90 -3.97 -26.84
C GLU A 523 8.33 -2.60 -27.23
N ALA A 524 7.03 -2.35 -26.91
CA ALA A 524 6.37 -1.09 -27.22
C ALA A 524 6.87 0.10 -26.38
N HIS A 525 7.23 -0.13 -25.10
CA HIS A 525 7.58 0.96 -24.18
C HIS A 525 9.07 1.14 -23.96
N ASN A 526 9.85 0.05 -23.94
CA ASN A 526 11.31 0.08 -23.74
C ASN A 526 12.10 -0.12 -25.04
N GLY A 527 11.46 -0.49 -26.15
CA GLY A 527 12.13 -0.78 -27.42
C GLY A 527 13.01 -2.03 -27.37
N VAL A 528 12.83 -2.91 -26.40
CA VAL A 528 13.62 -4.13 -26.21
C VAL A 528 12.77 -5.35 -26.52
N ARG A 529 13.19 -6.12 -27.51
CA ARG A 529 12.55 -7.39 -27.85
C ARG A 529 13.00 -8.48 -26.88
N LEU A 530 12.03 -9.18 -26.29
CA LEU A 530 12.26 -10.25 -25.33
C LEU A 530 11.92 -11.63 -25.92
N ASN A 531 12.61 -12.66 -25.40
CA ASN A 531 12.27 -14.05 -25.65
C ASN A 531 11.25 -14.53 -24.57
N PRO A 532 9.99 -14.83 -24.94
CA PRO A 532 8.99 -15.33 -23.97
C PRO A 532 9.34 -16.70 -23.35
N ASP A 533 10.26 -17.46 -23.96
CA ASP A 533 10.75 -18.73 -23.43
C ASP A 533 11.87 -18.58 -22.41
N SER A 534 12.43 -17.38 -22.25
CA SER A 534 13.40 -17.10 -21.18
C SER A 534 12.72 -17.17 -19.80
N MET A 535 13.50 -17.46 -18.78
CA MET A 535 13.02 -17.36 -17.39
C MET A 535 12.82 -15.89 -17.03
N PHE A 536 11.60 -15.52 -16.64
CA PHE A 536 11.28 -14.15 -16.18
C PHE A 536 11.51 -14.03 -14.68
N ASP A 537 12.62 -13.40 -14.32
CA ASP A 537 13.07 -13.14 -12.95
C ASP A 537 12.73 -11.69 -12.58
N ILE A 538 11.83 -11.49 -11.62
CA ILE A 538 11.16 -10.19 -11.43
C ILE A 538 11.27 -9.67 -10.01
N GLN A 539 11.78 -8.43 -9.87
CA GLN A 539 11.79 -7.66 -8.64
C GLN A 539 11.10 -6.32 -8.85
N VAL A 540 9.81 -6.23 -8.52
CA VAL A 540 9.01 -5.02 -8.64
C VAL A 540 8.49 -4.61 -7.27
N LYS A 541 9.04 -3.54 -6.74
CA LYS A 541 8.75 -2.94 -5.43
C LYS A 541 9.44 -1.59 -5.30
N ARG A 542 9.05 -0.76 -4.32
CA ARG A 542 9.75 0.50 -4.04
C ARG A 542 11.26 0.26 -3.95
N ILE A 543 12.05 1.13 -4.58
CA ILE A 543 13.51 1.02 -4.53
C ILE A 543 13.99 1.50 -3.15
N HIS A 544 14.64 0.60 -2.42
CA HIS A 544 15.13 0.88 -1.08
C HIS A 544 16.30 -0.05 -0.74
N SER A 545 17.27 0.44 0.02
CA SER A 545 18.48 -0.34 0.37
C SER A 545 18.16 -1.66 1.04
N TYR A 546 17.18 -1.71 1.99
CA TYR A 546 16.84 -2.95 2.69
C TYR A 546 16.14 -3.99 1.81
N LYS A 547 15.51 -3.56 0.68
CA LYS A 547 14.88 -4.46 -0.31
C LYS A 547 15.91 -5.08 -1.25
N ARG A 548 17.12 -4.56 -1.23
CA ARG A 548 18.35 -5.07 -1.83
C ARG A 548 18.31 -5.24 -3.36
N GLN A 549 17.61 -4.34 -4.07
CA GLN A 549 17.74 -4.28 -5.53
C GLN A 549 19.22 -4.14 -5.94
N LEU A 550 20.02 -3.46 -5.12
CA LEU A 550 21.47 -3.34 -5.35
C LEU A 550 22.15 -4.71 -5.34
N MET A 551 21.83 -5.63 -4.42
CA MET A 551 22.36 -7.00 -4.43
C MET A 551 22.00 -7.74 -5.72
N ASN A 552 20.77 -7.60 -6.18
CA ASN A 552 20.30 -8.23 -7.41
C ASN A 552 21.09 -7.74 -8.63
N ILE A 553 21.24 -6.42 -8.81
CA ILE A 553 21.98 -5.89 -9.98
C ILE A 553 23.47 -6.21 -9.90
N LEU A 554 24.09 -6.20 -8.72
CA LEU A 554 25.49 -6.63 -8.54
C LEU A 554 25.68 -8.09 -8.96
N HIS A 555 24.72 -8.97 -8.63
CA HIS A 555 24.77 -10.35 -9.06
C HIS A 555 24.63 -10.50 -10.59
N ILE A 556 23.76 -9.72 -11.22
CA ILE A 556 23.64 -9.69 -12.69
C ILE A 556 24.95 -9.24 -13.34
N MET A 557 25.63 -8.22 -12.78
CA MET A 557 26.96 -7.77 -13.21
C MET A 557 27.99 -8.90 -13.10
N TYR A 558 28.01 -9.63 -12.00
CA TYR A 558 28.87 -10.80 -11.79
C TYR A 558 28.63 -11.86 -12.88
N ARG A 559 27.37 -12.23 -13.11
CA ARG A 559 27.00 -13.22 -14.14
C ARG A 559 27.40 -12.77 -15.55
N TYR A 560 27.17 -11.52 -15.89
CA TYR A 560 27.56 -10.95 -17.19
C TYR A 560 29.07 -11.04 -17.40
N ARG A 561 29.84 -10.66 -16.40
CA ARG A 561 31.31 -10.75 -16.47
C ARG A 561 31.80 -12.20 -16.64
N ARG A 562 31.19 -13.16 -15.92
CA ARG A 562 31.45 -14.59 -16.07
C ARG A 562 31.12 -15.08 -17.48
N ALA A 563 29.98 -14.70 -18.02
CA ALA A 563 29.56 -15.05 -19.38
C ALA A 563 30.50 -14.50 -20.47
N LYS A 564 31.16 -13.35 -20.22
CA LYS A 564 32.18 -12.81 -21.12
C LYS A 564 33.51 -13.58 -21.05
N GLN A 565 33.78 -14.24 -19.93
CA GLN A 565 35.01 -15.05 -19.75
C GLN A 565 34.79 -16.50 -20.23
N ASP A 566 33.62 -17.05 -20.02
CA ASP A 566 33.25 -18.42 -20.41
C ASP A 566 31.94 -18.43 -21.17
N LYS A 567 31.99 -18.73 -22.46
CA LYS A 567 30.81 -18.77 -23.35
C LYS A 567 29.76 -19.84 -22.97
N ASN A 568 30.18 -20.86 -22.21
CA ASN A 568 29.31 -21.95 -21.78
C ASN A 568 28.72 -21.70 -20.39
N TYR A 569 29.04 -20.57 -19.76
CA TYR A 569 28.56 -20.23 -18.41
C TYR A 569 27.02 -20.07 -18.33
N LEU A 570 26.42 -19.49 -19.36
CA LEU A 570 24.97 -19.32 -19.40
C LEU A 570 24.31 -20.58 -20.02
N THR A 571 23.53 -21.28 -19.22
CA THR A 571 22.88 -22.55 -19.60
C THR A 571 21.43 -22.40 -20.01
N LEU A 572 20.81 -21.24 -19.69
CA LEU A 572 19.44 -20.92 -20.08
C LEU A 572 19.28 -19.39 -20.26
N PRO A 573 18.36 -18.95 -21.13
CA PRO A 573 18.06 -17.53 -21.25
C PRO A 573 17.27 -17.02 -20.04
N VAL A 574 17.69 -15.85 -19.50
CA VAL A 574 17.04 -15.18 -18.37
C VAL A 574 16.78 -13.71 -18.70
N THR A 575 15.56 -13.27 -18.44
CA THR A 575 15.21 -11.85 -18.49
C THR A 575 14.94 -11.36 -17.06
N TYR A 576 15.75 -10.39 -16.63
CA TYR A 576 15.66 -9.76 -15.31
C TYR A 576 14.84 -8.50 -15.40
N PHE A 577 13.84 -8.37 -14.53
CA PHE A 577 12.97 -7.19 -14.48
C PHE A 577 13.12 -6.48 -13.14
N PHE A 578 13.25 -5.17 -13.23
CA PHE A 578 13.16 -4.24 -12.11
C PHE A 578 12.03 -3.26 -12.37
N GLY A 579 11.41 -2.77 -11.31
CA GLY A 579 10.43 -1.71 -11.37
C GLY A 579 10.13 -1.19 -9.98
N GLY A 580 9.85 0.10 -9.89
CA GLY A 580 9.53 0.78 -8.65
C GLY A 580 10.12 2.18 -8.56
N LYS A 581 9.54 2.98 -7.70
CA LYS A 581 9.94 4.37 -7.48
C LYS A 581 10.90 4.46 -6.30
N ALA A 582 11.91 5.34 -6.41
CA ALA A 582 12.75 5.78 -5.30
C ALA A 582 12.15 7.06 -4.72
N ALA A 583 12.22 7.24 -3.38
CA ALA A 583 11.87 8.52 -2.80
C ALA A 583 12.77 9.63 -3.38
N PRO A 584 12.24 10.83 -3.68
CA PRO A 584 12.99 11.88 -4.38
C PRO A 584 14.31 12.26 -3.72
N GLY A 585 14.34 12.31 -2.39
CA GLY A 585 15.53 12.62 -1.59
C GLY A 585 16.45 11.42 -1.29
N TYR A 586 16.07 10.21 -1.70
CA TYR A 586 16.85 9.01 -1.38
C TYR A 586 17.94 8.74 -2.42
N TYR A 587 19.07 9.36 -2.24
CA TYR A 587 20.18 9.35 -3.20
C TYR A 587 20.66 7.93 -3.58
N ILE A 588 20.91 7.04 -2.60
CA ILE A 588 21.39 5.67 -2.85
C ILE A 588 20.39 4.85 -3.65
N ALA A 589 19.10 5.01 -3.42
CA ALA A 589 18.05 4.36 -4.20
C ALA A 589 18.01 4.86 -5.63
N LYS A 590 18.18 6.16 -5.86
CA LYS A 590 18.28 6.77 -7.21
C LYS A 590 19.54 6.31 -7.93
N GLU A 591 20.69 6.23 -7.25
CA GLU A 591 21.93 5.67 -7.81
C GLU A 591 21.77 4.18 -8.17
N THR A 592 21.02 3.42 -7.39
CA THR A 592 20.70 2.02 -7.71
C THR A 592 19.90 1.93 -9.02
N ILE A 593 18.91 2.80 -9.23
CA ILE A 593 18.15 2.90 -10.50
C ILE A 593 19.12 3.22 -11.66
N ARG A 594 20.01 4.19 -11.47
CA ARG A 594 20.99 4.57 -12.48
C ARG A 594 21.93 3.40 -12.85
N LEU A 595 22.39 2.64 -11.86
CA LEU A 595 23.19 1.44 -12.09
C LEU A 595 22.42 0.38 -12.87
N ILE A 596 21.15 0.09 -12.48
CA ILE A 596 20.31 -0.88 -13.19
C ILE A 596 20.19 -0.51 -14.66
N ASN A 597 19.93 0.76 -14.98
CA ASN A 597 19.80 1.22 -16.36
C ASN A 597 21.13 1.18 -17.13
N ALA A 598 22.25 1.51 -16.49
CA ALA A 598 23.57 1.42 -17.12
C ALA A 598 23.96 -0.04 -17.46
N VAL A 599 23.64 -0.96 -16.55
CA VAL A 599 23.84 -2.41 -16.78
C VAL A 599 22.92 -2.93 -17.86
N ALA A 600 21.63 -2.52 -17.84
CA ALA A 600 20.65 -2.89 -18.85
C ALA A 600 21.08 -2.44 -20.25
N ASP A 601 21.50 -1.18 -20.40
CA ASP A 601 21.98 -0.65 -21.68
C ASP A 601 23.14 -1.47 -22.25
N ARG A 602 24.10 -1.82 -21.41
CA ARG A 602 25.25 -2.61 -21.82
C ARG A 602 24.89 -4.04 -22.20
N ILE A 603 24.12 -4.73 -21.35
CA ILE A 603 23.76 -6.15 -21.58
C ILE A 603 22.83 -6.30 -22.79
N ASN A 604 21.82 -5.44 -22.89
CA ASN A 604 20.80 -5.55 -23.94
C ASN A 604 21.37 -5.28 -25.34
N LYS A 605 22.46 -4.50 -25.46
CA LYS A 605 23.16 -4.22 -26.72
C LYS A 605 24.24 -5.27 -27.07
N ASP A 606 24.62 -6.14 -26.14
CA ASP A 606 25.70 -7.10 -26.33
C ASP A 606 25.21 -8.34 -27.12
N ARG A 607 25.44 -8.29 -28.45
CA ARG A 607 25.09 -9.40 -29.35
C ARG A 607 25.84 -10.71 -29.09
N SER A 608 27.01 -10.66 -28.41
CA SER A 608 27.80 -11.86 -28.11
C SER A 608 27.12 -12.82 -27.12
N LEU A 609 26.11 -12.35 -26.41
CA LEU A 609 25.31 -13.14 -25.46
C LEU A 609 24.20 -13.98 -26.14
N ASN A 610 23.94 -13.77 -27.44
CA ASN A 610 22.86 -14.47 -28.17
C ASN A 610 21.50 -14.41 -27.44
N ASP A 611 21.17 -13.25 -26.88
CA ASP A 611 19.95 -13.00 -26.08
C ASP A 611 19.78 -13.88 -24.83
N MET A 612 20.86 -14.48 -24.34
CA MET A 612 20.82 -15.28 -23.11
C MET A 612 20.61 -14.45 -21.83
N MET A 613 20.84 -13.16 -21.87
CA MET A 613 20.57 -12.23 -20.76
C MET A 613 19.91 -10.96 -21.29
N LYS A 614 18.86 -10.53 -20.61
CA LYS A 614 18.24 -9.22 -20.80
C LYS A 614 17.96 -8.61 -19.43
N VAL A 615 18.03 -7.28 -19.33
CA VAL A 615 17.71 -6.53 -18.10
C VAL A 615 16.77 -5.40 -18.47
N ILE A 616 15.66 -5.31 -17.76
CA ILE A 616 14.60 -4.34 -18.02
C ILE A 616 14.31 -3.57 -16.73
N PHE A 617 14.32 -2.25 -16.82
CA PHE A 617 13.71 -1.38 -15.81
C PHE A 617 12.34 -0.92 -16.32
N ILE A 618 11.29 -1.27 -15.61
CA ILE A 618 9.91 -0.86 -15.95
C ILE A 618 9.67 0.52 -15.35
N GLU A 619 9.58 1.52 -16.22
CA GLU A 619 9.29 2.92 -15.84
C GLU A 619 7.89 3.06 -15.25
N ASN A 620 7.76 3.89 -14.24
CA ASN A 620 6.50 4.28 -13.62
C ASN A 620 5.63 3.08 -13.17
N PHE A 621 6.25 2.08 -12.58
CA PHE A 621 5.57 0.88 -12.12
C PHE A 621 4.43 1.23 -11.15
N GLY A 622 3.24 0.71 -11.40
CA GLY A 622 2.02 0.93 -10.63
C GLY A 622 1.08 -0.27 -10.70
N VAL A 623 -0.16 -0.08 -10.27
CA VAL A 623 -1.15 -1.18 -10.20
C VAL A 623 -1.46 -1.78 -11.56
N SER A 624 -1.75 -0.93 -12.56
CA SER A 624 -2.13 -1.41 -13.91
C SER A 624 -0.99 -2.17 -14.60
N ILE A 625 0.25 -1.71 -14.45
CA ILE A 625 1.42 -2.44 -14.97
C ILE A 625 1.63 -3.72 -14.16
N GLY A 626 1.41 -3.69 -12.86
CA GLY A 626 1.49 -4.87 -11.99
C GLY A 626 0.57 -6.01 -12.44
N GLU A 627 -0.63 -5.69 -12.92
CA GLU A 627 -1.57 -6.69 -13.45
C GLU A 627 -1.03 -7.45 -14.69
N LEU A 628 -0.08 -6.88 -15.41
CA LEU A 628 0.65 -7.57 -16.50
C LEU A 628 1.87 -8.34 -15.98
N VAL A 629 2.56 -7.77 -14.99
CA VAL A 629 3.86 -8.25 -14.51
C VAL A 629 3.73 -9.49 -13.63
N TYR A 630 2.83 -9.46 -12.63
CA TYR A 630 2.70 -10.58 -11.68
C TYR A 630 2.32 -11.92 -12.35
N PRO A 631 1.37 -11.97 -13.30
CA PRO A 631 1.05 -13.23 -14.00
C PRO A 631 2.18 -13.78 -14.89
N ALA A 632 3.06 -12.91 -15.39
CA ALA A 632 4.14 -13.29 -16.30
C ALA A 632 5.39 -13.83 -15.60
N ALA A 633 5.55 -13.63 -14.29
CA ALA A 633 6.74 -13.98 -13.57
C ALA A 633 6.94 -15.50 -13.40
N ASP A 634 8.16 -15.96 -13.58
CA ASP A 634 8.60 -17.30 -13.17
C ASP A 634 9.21 -17.26 -11.77
N VAL A 635 10.02 -16.26 -11.49
CA VAL A 635 10.70 -16.06 -10.21
C VAL A 635 10.27 -14.76 -9.57
N SER A 636 9.89 -14.85 -8.29
CA SER A 636 9.53 -13.74 -7.42
C SER A 636 10.70 -13.40 -6.49
N GLU A 637 11.37 -12.29 -6.76
CA GLU A 637 12.52 -11.81 -5.97
C GLU A 637 12.05 -11.11 -4.68
N GLN A 638 12.21 -11.77 -3.54
CA GLN A 638 11.80 -11.33 -2.21
C GLN A 638 12.99 -11.35 -1.24
N ILE A 639 14.01 -10.59 -1.59
CA ILE A 639 15.38 -10.70 -1.06
C ILE A 639 15.74 -9.62 -0.04
N SER A 640 14.76 -9.06 0.67
CA SER A 640 15.00 -8.09 1.75
C SER A 640 15.96 -8.66 2.81
N THR A 641 16.71 -7.78 3.47
CA THR A 641 17.47 -8.16 4.67
C THR A 641 16.49 -8.69 5.72
N ALA A 642 16.75 -9.89 6.26
CA ALA A 642 15.87 -10.48 7.26
C ALA A 642 15.65 -9.53 8.44
N SER A 643 14.46 -9.49 8.97
CA SER A 643 13.97 -8.56 10.00
C SER A 643 13.63 -7.13 9.51
N LYS A 644 13.60 -6.86 8.22
CA LYS A 644 13.36 -5.49 7.71
C LYS A 644 12.00 -5.33 7.01
N GLU A 645 11.55 -6.32 6.25
CA GLU A 645 10.23 -6.29 5.60
C GLU A 645 9.17 -6.81 6.57
N ALA A 646 8.23 -5.97 6.97
CA ALA A 646 7.20 -6.37 7.93
C ALA A 646 6.33 -7.53 7.42
N SER A 647 5.93 -7.51 6.17
CA SER A 647 5.15 -8.57 5.52
C SER A 647 5.55 -8.73 4.04
N GLY A 648 5.41 -7.66 3.27
CA GLY A 648 5.30 -7.73 1.82
C GLY A 648 3.92 -8.21 1.38
N THR A 649 3.51 -7.83 0.19
CA THR A 649 2.29 -8.31 -0.48
C THR A 649 2.56 -8.67 -1.94
N GLY A 650 3.64 -8.18 -2.52
CA GLY A 650 4.10 -8.59 -3.85
C GLY A 650 4.39 -10.09 -3.93
N ASN A 651 5.01 -10.66 -2.89
CA ASN A 651 5.23 -12.10 -2.74
C ASN A 651 3.94 -12.91 -2.89
N MET A 652 2.83 -12.47 -2.31
CA MET A 652 1.53 -13.14 -2.41
C MET A 652 0.93 -13.05 -3.81
N LYS A 653 1.07 -11.91 -4.50
CA LYS A 653 0.60 -11.70 -5.88
C LYS A 653 1.33 -12.62 -6.86
N PHE A 654 2.64 -12.72 -6.71
CA PHE A 654 3.47 -13.65 -7.49
C PHE A 654 3.09 -15.11 -7.24
N MET A 655 3.00 -15.52 -5.96
CA MET A 655 2.60 -16.86 -5.56
C MET A 655 1.25 -17.27 -6.17
N MET A 656 0.25 -16.39 -6.09
CA MET A 656 -1.10 -16.62 -6.60
C MET A 656 -1.14 -16.81 -8.13
N ASN A 657 -0.13 -16.30 -8.83
CA ASN A 657 0.04 -16.46 -10.27
C ASN A 657 1.09 -17.52 -10.65
N GLY A 658 1.52 -18.36 -9.70
CA GLY A 658 2.39 -19.50 -9.95
C GLY A 658 3.87 -19.17 -10.12
N ALA A 659 4.33 -18.00 -9.65
CA ALA A 659 5.75 -17.71 -9.55
C ALA A 659 6.35 -18.35 -8.29
N ILE A 660 7.63 -18.73 -8.39
CA ILE A 660 8.35 -19.35 -7.29
C ILE A 660 9.10 -18.28 -6.50
N THR A 661 8.93 -18.27 -5.18
CA THR A 661 9.62 -17.32 -4.32
C THR A 661 11.10 -17.67 -4.18
N LEU A 662 11.97 -16.75 -4.59
CA LEU A 662 13.37 -16.69 -4.22
C LEU A 662 13.51 -15.57 -3.19
N GLY A 663 13.83 -15.92 -1.95
CA GLY A 663 13.78 -14.92 -0.90
C GLY A 663 14.53 -15.29 0.37
N THR A 664 14.47 -14.36 1.32
CA THR A 664 14.98 -14.54 2.68
C THR A 664 13.83 -14.91 3.62
N LEU A 665 14.16 -15.42 4.83
CA LEU A 665 13.17 -15.65 5.90
C LEU A 665 12.81 -14.32 6.56
N ASP A 666 12.00 -13.54 5.83
CA ASP A 666 11.55 -12.21 6.22
C ASP A 666 10.07 -12.01 5.87
N GLY A 667 9.34 -11.26 6.68
CA GLY A 667 7.94 -10.97 6.46
C GLY A 667 7.09 -12.21 6.18
N ALA A 668 6.18 -12.10 5.22
CA ALA A 668 5.29 -13.20 4.83
C ALA A 668 5.97 -14.31 4.03
N ASN A 669 7.25 -14.15 3.62
CA ASN A 669 7.99 -15.25 2.98
C ASN A 669 8.07 -16.48 3.89
N VAL A 670 8.13 -16.27 5.21
CA VAL A 670 8.13 -17.37 6.21
C VAL A 670 6.84 -18.20 6.07
N GLU A 671 5.69 -17.53 6.03
CA GLU A 671 4.38 -18.19 5.92
C GLU A 671 4.14 -18.78 4.53
N ILE A 672 4.70 -18.19 3.47
CA ILE A 672 4.69 -18.78 2.12
C ILE A 672 5.47 -20.10 2.12
N ARG A 673 6.69 -20.11 2.68
CA ARG A 673 7.48 -21.33 2.83
C ARG A 673 6.76 -22.41 3.64
N GLU A 674 6.13 -22.02 4.76
CA GLU A 674 5.32 -22.93 5.57
C GLU A 674 4.14 -23.52 4.78
N ALA A 675 3.58 -22.74 3.85
CA ALA A 675 2.45 -23.18 3.03
C ALA A 675 2.84 -24.17 1.95
N VAL A 676 3.94 -23.93 1.21
CA VAL A 676 4.31 -24.70 0.03
C VAL A 676 5.41 -25.74 0.29
N GLY A 677 6.18 -25.58 1.38
CA GLY A 677 7.35 -26.41 1.71
C GLY A 677 8.63 -25.96 1.01
N ASP A 678 9.78 -26.44 1.51
CA ASP A 678 11.11 -26.05 1.02
C ASP A 678 11.37 -26.46 -0.44
N GLU A 679 10.66 -27.46 -0.92
CA GLU A 679 10.78 -27.93 -2.32
C GLU A 679 10.21 -26.94 -3.32
N HIS A 680 9.28 -26.08 -2.91
CA HIS A 680 8.50 -25.20 -3.78
C HIS A 680 8.80 -23.71 -3.62
N CYS A 681 9.89 -23.39 -2.89
CA CYS A 681 10.50 -22.06 -2.81
C CYS A 681 12.02 -22.21 -2.71
N VAL A 682 12.75 -21.11 -2.80
CA VAL A 682 14.21 -21.09 -2.57
C VAL A 682 14.53 -20.02 -1.54
N ILE A 683 15.05 -20.42 -0.41
CA ILE A 683 15.37 -19.54 0.72
C ILE A 683 16.89 -19.47 0.91
N PHE A 684 17.39 -18.28 1.19
CA PHE A 684 18.81 -18.02 1.41
C PHE A 684 19.06 -16.92 2.44
N GLY A 685 20.33 -16.75 2.81
CA GLY A 685 20.83 -15.60 3.56
C GLY A 685 20.65 -15.69 5.06
N LEU A 686 21.07 -14.62 5.73
CA LEU A 686 21.01 -14.49 7.19
C LEU A 686 19.56 -14.55 7.68
N ARG A 687 19.40 -15.11 8.88
CA ARG A 687 18.14 -15.08 9.63
C ARG A 687 17.99 -13.78 10.43
N ALA A 688 16.78 -13.48 10.88
CA ALA A 688 16.50 -12.27 11.64
C ALA A 688 17.35 -12.16 12.91
N GLU A 689 17.52 -13.27 13.63
CA GLU A 689 18.33 -13.34 14.86
C GLU A 689 19.80 -13.01 14.57
N GLU A 690 20.37 -13.55 13.49
CA GLU A 690 21.75 -13.30 13.09
C GLU A 690 21.96 -11.81 12.70
N VAL A 691 21.00 -11.22 11.99
CA VAL A 691 21.02 -9.79 11.64
C VAL A 691 20.99 -8.93 12.90
N MET A 692 20.09 -9.24 13.84
CA MET A 692 19.98 -8.52 15.11
C MET A 692 21.25 -8.63 15.95
N ASP A 693 21.88 -9.82 15.99
CA ASP A 693 23.14 -10.03 16.70
C ASP A 693 24.27 -9.19 16.10
N TYR A 694 24.37 -9.12 14.78
CA TYR A 694 25.35 -8.24 14.13
C TYR A 694 25.15 -6.76 14.47
N TYR A 695 23.91 -6.28 14.51
CA TYR A 695 23.65 -4.90 14.92
C TYR A 695 23.97 -4.67 16.40
N ALA A 696 23.57 -5.58 17.28
CA ALA A 696 23.79 -5.45 18.71
C ALA A 696 25.27 -5.48 19.10
N ASN A 697 26.06 -6.32 18.45
CA ASN A 697 27.47 -6.55 18.79
C ASN A 697 28.45 -5.71 17.94
N GLY A 698 27.97 -5.11 16.84
CA GLY A 698 28.83 -4.32 15.93
C GLY A 698 29.97 -5.13 15.30
N THR A 699 29.78 -6.44 15.08
CA THR A 699 30.84 -7.37 14.67
C THR A 699 30.93 -7.55 13.16
N TYR A 700 30.03 -7.00 12.38
CA TYR A 700 30.05 -7.06 10.92
C TYR A 700 31.06 -6.07 10.31
N SER A 701 31.82 -6.54 9.33
CA SER A 701 32.76 -5.73 8.56
C SER A 701 32.59 -6.01 7.07
N ALA A 702 32.15 -5.00 6.32
CA ALA A 702 32.05 -5.06 4.87
C ALA A 702 33.44 -5.24 4.20
N TRP A 703 34.50 -4.68 4.81
CA TRP A 703 35.87 -4.87 4.33
C TRP A 703 36.37 -6.29 4.50
N ASP A 704 35.94 -7.02 5.52
CA ASP A 704 36.28 -8.44 5.69
C ASP A 704 35.65 -9.28 4.58
N GLU A 705 34.39 -9.01 4.24
CA GLU A 705 33.74 -9.66 3.08
C GLU A 705 34.46 -9.33 1.76
N TYR A 706 34.83 -8.07 1.56
CA TYR A 706 35.59 -7.66 0.39
C TYR A 706 36.95 -8.35 0.31
N ASN A 707 37.70 -8.44 1.41
CA ASN A 707 39.04 -9.00 1.45
C ASN A 707 39.06 -10.52 1.30
N THR A 708 38.04 -11.21 1.76
CA THR A 708 37.99 -12.69 1.80
C THR A 708 37.20 -13.29 0.64
N ASN A 709 36.31 -12.52 -0.03
CA ASN A 709 35.40 -13.04 -1.04
C ASN A 709 35.74 -12.48 -2.43
N GLU A 710 36.21 -13.35 -3.32
CA GLU A 710 36.59 -12.99 -4.69
C GLU A 710 35.38 -12.47 -5.50
N LYS A 711 34.19 -13.05 -5.34
CA LYS A 711 32.99 -12.61 -6.04
C LYS A 711 32.62 -11.18 -5.66
N VAL A 712 32.71 -10.87 -4.36
CA VAL A 712 32.46 -9.52 -3.82
C VAL A 712 33.49 -8.53 -4.38
N ARG A 713 34.80 -8.86 -4.33
CA ARG A 713 35.82 -7.99 -4.94
C ARG A 713 35.55 -7.73 -6.41
N ASN A 714 35.14 -8.76 -7.15
CA ASN A 714 34.84 -8.65 -8.57
C ASN A 714 33.73 -7.62 -8.85
N VAL A 715 32.60 -7.70 -8.16
CA VAL A 715 31.46 -6.79 -8.39
C VAL A 715 31.74 -5.38 -7.88
N MET A 716 32.42 -5.27 -6.75
CA MET A 716 32.80 -3.98 -6.19
C MET A 716 33.76 -3.23 -7.11
N GLY A 717 34.75 -3.94 -7.71
CA GLY A 717 35.64 -3.36 -8.67
C GLY A 717 34.94 -2.80 -9.92
N GLN A 718 33.87 -3.46 -10.39
CA GLN A 718 33.09 -3.00 -11.55
C GLN A 718 32.33 -1.70 -11.31
N LEU A 719 32.09 -1.31 -10.06
CA LEU A 719 31.45 -0.03 -9.73
C LEU A 719 32.35 1.19 -9.98
N ILE A 720 33.69 0.97 -10.02
CA ILE A 720 34.69 2.06 -10.08
C ILE A 720 35.70 1.92 -11.23
N ASP A 721 35.68 0.81 -11.99
CA ASP A 721 36.60 0.58 -13.11
C ASP A 721 36.13 1.21 -14.44
N GLY A 722 35.03 1.92 -14.45
CA GLY A 722 34.43 2.55 -15.62
C GLY A 722 33.63 1.62 -16.53
N THR A 723 33.49 0.34 -16.18
CA THR A 723 32.70 -0.63 -16.99
C THR A 723 31.27 -0.18 -17.25
N TYR A 724 30.60 0.41 -16.25
CA TYR A 724 29.24 0.92 -16.36
C TYR A 724 29.12 2.43 -16.15
N GLY A 725 30.24 3.13 -15.97
CA GLY A 725 30.36 4.51 -15.55
C GLY A 725 30.94 4.62 -14.14
N ASP A 726 30.81 5.78 -13.51
CA ASP A 726 31.29 5.99 -12.14
C ASP A 726 30.14 5.78 -11.13
N PHE A 727 30.26 4.76 -10.30
CA PHE A 727 29.35 4.43 -9.20
C PHE A 727 30.09 4.39 -7.85
N ARG A 728 31.05 5.28 -7.69
CA ARG A 728 31.83 5.42 -6.45
C ARG A 728 30.93 5.64 -5.22
N SER A 729 29.83 6.35 -5.39
CA SER A 729 28.84 6.53 -4.32
C SER A 729 28.29 5.21 -3.77
N LEU A 730 27.99 4.24 -4.62
CA LEU A 730 27.56 2.90 -4.22
C LEU A 730 28.70 2.08 -3.63
N TYR A 731 29.91 2.20 -4.19
CA TYR A 731 31.12 1.58 -3.65
C TYR A 731 31.36 2.06 -2.20
N ASP A 732 31.36 3.37 -2.00
CA ASP A 732 31.58 3.98 -0.68
C ASP A 732 30.46 3.62 0.30
N TYR A 733 29.21 3.61 -0.16
CA TYR A 733 28.06 3.19 0.65
C TYR A 733 28.22 1.74 1.17
N LEU A 734 28.67 0.82 0.31
CA LEU A 734 28.85 -0.57 0.71
C LEU A 734 30.10 -0.79 1.58
N LEU A 735 31.24 -0.20 1.24
CA LEU A 735 32.50 -0.46 1.96
C LEU A 735 32.78 0.52 3.10
N HIS A 736 32.67 1.84 2.83
CA HIS A 736 33.02 2.86 3.82
C HIS A 736 31.90 3.11 4.84
N ALA A 737 30.63 2.98 4.44
CA ALA A 737 29.50 3.01 5.36
C ALA A 737 29.11 1.62 5.93
N ASN A 738 29.94 0.61 5.69
CA ASN A 738 29.85 -0.74 6.28
C ASN A 738 28.57 -1.51 5.96
N ASP A 739 28.02 -1.35 4.73
CA ASP A 739 26.94 -2.21 4.18
C ASP A 739 25.85 -2.56 5.21
N GLU A 740 25.12 -1.54 5.62
CA GLU A 740 24.10 -1.63 6.68
C GLU A 740 23.11 -2.80 6.51
N PHE A 741 22.83 -3.23 5.28
CA PHE A 741 21.83 -4.25 4.97
C PHE A 741 22.43 -5.60 4.55
N PHE A 742 23.70 -5.86 4.83
CA PHE A 742 24.37 -7.15 4.63
C PHE A 742 24.32 -7.68 3.19
N ILE A 743 24.38 -6.78 2.20
CA ILE A 743 24.41 -7.12 0.78
C ILE A 743 25.62 -7.99 0.45
N LEU A 744 26.80 -7.60 0.94
CA LEU A 744 28.04 -8.31 0.68
C LEU A 744 28.11 -9.64 1.45
N LYS A 745 27.54 -9.67 2.64
CA LYS A 745 27.47 -10.89 3.48
C LYS A 745 26.64 -11.98 2.86
N ASP A 746 25.47 -11.63 2.35
CA ASP A 746 24.53 -12.58 1.75
C ASP A 746 24.82 -12.89 0.28
N PHE A 747 25.83 -12.24 -0.32
CA PHE A 747 26.06 -12.31 -1.77
C PHE A 747 26.35 -13.74 -2.28
N ASN A 748 27.15 -14.52 -1.57
CA ASN A 748 27.44 -15.90 -1.95
C ASN A 748 26.20 -16.78 -1.83
N ALA A 749 25.47 -16.67 -0.73
CA ALA A 749 24.22 -17.41 -0.52
C ALA A 749 23.19 -17.08 -1.59
N TYR A 750 23.12 -15.82 -2.01
CA TYR A 750 22.26 -15.39 -3.11
C TYR A 750 22.69 -15.96 -4.48
N ASP A 751 24.00 -16.00 -4.77
CA ASP A 751 24.50 -16.62 -5.99
C ASP A 751 24.15 -18.12 -6.06
N GLU A 752 24.37 -18.85 -4.97
CA GLU A 752 23.99 -20.27 -4.85
C GLU A 752 22.49 -20.48 -5.02
N ALA A 753 21.66 -19.63 -4.41
CA ALA A 753 20.22 -19.69 -4.54
C ALA A 753 19.74 -19.44 -5.97
N ARG A 754 20.34 -18.48 -6.68
CA ARG A 754 20.04 -18.23 -8.09
C ARG A 754 20.45 -19.39 -9.00
N VAL A 755 21.60 -20.00 -8.75
CA VAL A 755 22.04 -21.20 -9.48
C VAL A 755 21.03 -22.34 -9.27
N GLU A 756 20.55 -22.53 -8.04
CA GLU A 756 19.52 -23.53 -7.72
C GLU A 756 18.21 -23.26 -8.46
N VAL A 757 17.72 -22.01 -8.46
CA VAL A 757 16.51 -21.62 -9.20
C VAL A 757 16.64 -21.94 -10.69
N MET A 758 17.78 -21.60 -11.31
CA MET A 758 18.04 -21.86 -12.73
C MET A 758 18.08 -23.37 -13.02
N LYS A 759 18.69 -24.15 -12.13
CA LYS A 759 18.73 -25.61 -12.24
C LYS A 759 17.32 -26.22 -12.17
N ARG A 760 16.50 -25.76 -11.23
CA ARG A 760 15.10 -26.19 -11.10
C ARG A 760 14.26 -25.80 -12.33
N PHE A 761 14.50 -24.62 -12.92
CA PHE A 761 13.79 -24.19 -14.13
C PHE A 761 14.06 -25.06 -15.36
N LEU A 762 15.21 -25.70 -15.44
CA LEU A 762 15.56 -26.62 -16.54
C LEU A 762 14.74 -27.92 -16.49
N ASP A 763 14.33 -28.39 -15.30
CA ASP A 763 13.38 -29.48 -15.13
C ASP A 763 11.94 -28.95 -15.23
N LYS A 764 11.42 -28.93 -16.45
CA LYS A 764 10.11 -28.32 -16.77
C LYS A 764 8.94 -29.00 -16.05
N GLU A 765 9.01 -30.28 -15.81
CA GLU A 765 7.95 -31.02 -15.09
C GLU A 765 7.94 -30.66 -13.59
N SER A 766 9.10 -30.66 -12.96
CA SER A 766 9.25 -30.25 -11.57
C SER A 766 8.89 -28.77 -11.37
N TRP A 767 9.28 -27.91 -12.33
CA TRP A 767 8.94 -26.49 -12.31
C TRP A 767 7.42 -26.25 -12.41
N ALA A 768 6.75 -26.95 -13.33
CA ALA A 768 5.29 -26.86 -13.49
C ALA A 768 4.55 -27.36 -12.24
N ARG A 769 5.04 -28.43 -11.58
CA ARG A 769 4.52 -28.91 -10.30
C ARG A 769 4.67 -27.84 -9.21
N THR A 770 5.84 -27.22 -9.11
CA THR A 770 6.11 -26.14 -8.14
C THR A 770 5.22 -24.93 -8.39
N ALA A 771 5.01 -24.53 -9.65
CA ALA A 771 4.09 -23.44 -9.99
C ALA A 771 2.65 -23.78 -9.57
N ALA A 772 2.18 -25.01 -9.86
CA ALA A 772 0.85 -25.46 -9.47
C ALA A 772 0.66 -25.50 -7.94
N MET A 773 1.69 -25.91 -7.19
CA MET A 773 1.69 -25.91 -5.72
C MET A 773 1.54 -24.49 -5.16
N ASN A 774 2.29 -23.51 -5.70
CA ASN A 774 2.17 -22.13 -5.29
C ASN A 774 0.75 -21.58 -5.56
N VAL A 775 0.15 -21.85 -6.71
CA VAL A 775 -1.24 -21.47 -6.99
C VAL A 775 -2.19 -22.12 -6.00
N ALA A 776 -2.10 -23.41 -5.77
CA ALA A 776 -3.01 -24.18 -4.92
C ALA A 776 -3.09 -23.63 -3.50
N TYR A 777 -1.94 -23.31 -2.89
CA TYR A 777 -1.89 -22.83 -1.50
C TYR A 777 -1.98 -21.31 -1.34
N SER A 778 -2.18 -20.56 -2.43
CA SER A 778 -2.21 -19.09 -2.37
C SER A 778 -3.51 -18.52 -1.80
N GLY A 779 -4.59 -19.28 -1.77
CA GLY A 779 -5.90 -18.83 -1.29
C GLY A 779 -5.87 -18.29 0.15
N ARG A 780 -5.01 -18.85 1.00
CA ARG A 780 -4.78 -18.38 2.38
C ARG A 780 -4.23 -16.95 2.49
N PHE A 781 -3.61 -16.44 1.43
CA PHE A 781 -3.11 -15.06 1.34
C PHE A 781 -4.11 -14.10 0.71
N SER A 782 -5.38 -14.49 0.57
CA SER A 782 -6.43 -13.56 0.23
C SER A 782 -6.70 -12.57 1.38
N SER A 783 -6.92 -11.30 1.02
CA SER A 783 -7.35 -10.28 1.98
C SER A 783 -8.75 -10.55 2.57
N ASP A 784 -9.52 -11.43 1.94
CA ASP A 784 -10.80 -11.88 2.48
C ASP A 784 -10.61 -12.61 3.81
N ARG A 785 -9.65 -13.55 3.88
CA ARG A 785 -9.25 -14.19 5.14
C ARG A 785 -8.78 -13.17 6.18
N THR A 786 -7.92 -12.23 5.75
CA THR A 786 -7.40 -11.21 6.66
C THR A 786 -8.53 -10.37 7.26
N ILE A 787 -9.45 -9.92 6.43
CA ILE A 787 -10.59 -9.10 6.87
C ILE A 787 -11.54 -9.88 7.79
N ASP A 788 -11.78 -11.17 7.53
CA ASP A 788 -12.57 -12.02 8.43
C ASP A 788 -11.93 -12.14 9.82
N GLU A 789 -10.59 -12.24 9.87
CA GLU A 789 -9.85 -12.24 11.14
C GLU A 789 -9.94 -10.89 11.86
N TYR A 790 -9.78 -9.76 11.17
CA TYR A 790 -9.99 -8.42 11.74
C TYR A 790 -11.41 -8.24 12.25
N ALA A 791 -12.42 -8.64 11.46
CA ALA A 791 -13.83 -8.52 11.79
C ALA A 791 -14.19 -9.28 13.07
N ARG A 792 -13.67 -10.49 13.22
CA ARG A 792 -13.92 -11.35 14.39
C ARG A 792 -13.13 -10.91 15.63
N ASP A 793 -11.81 -10.66 15.47
CA ASP A 793 -10.88 -10.58 16.60
C ASP A 793 -10.65 -9.15 17.11
N ILE A 794 -10.85 -8.14 16.25
CA ILE A 794 -10.54 -6.73 16.57
C ILE A 794 -11.78 -5.87 16.52
N TRP A 795 -12.55 -5.95 15.43
CA TRP A 795 -13.66 -5.03 15.20
C TRP A 795 -14.98 -5.47 15.77
N ASP A 796 -15.18 -6.76 16.02
CA ASP A 796 -16.45 -7.36 16.44
C ASP A 796 -17.62 -6.86 15.56
N ILE A 797 -17.51 -7.10 14.26
CA ILE A 797 -18.54 -6.77 13.26
C ILE A 797 -19.06 -8.03 12.57
N LYS A 798 -20.28 -7.94 12.08
CA LYS A 798 -20.94 -9.04 11.36
C LYS A 798 -21.37 -8.61 9.96
N PRO A 799 -21.38 -9.55 9.00
CA PRO A 799 -21.90 -9.28 7.68
C PRO A 799 -23.36 -8.84 7.71
N LEU A 800 -23.75 -7.90 6.85
CA LEU A 800 -25.12 -7.47 6.66
C LEU A 800 -25.56 -7.71 5.23
N ILE A 801 -26.57 -8.54 5.02
CA ILE A 801 -27.19 -8.72 3.70
C ILE A 801 -28.07 -7.51 3.41
N ILE A 802 -27.78 -6.82 2.31
CA ILE A 802 -28.56 -5.68 1.82
C ILE A 802 -29.73 -6.22 0.96
N SER A 803 -30.93 -5.91 1.41
CA SER A 803 -32.19 -6.35 0.80
C SER A 803 -32.78 -5.31 -0.16
#